data_8cd0d7e914d5c9dafd1ee3dadddf531f
#
_entry.id   8cd0d7e914d5c9dafd1ee3dadddf531f
#
_cell.length_a   1.000
_cell.length_b   1.000
_cell.length_c   1.000
_cell.angle_alpha   90.00
_cell.angle_beta   90.00
_cell.angle_gamma   90.00
#
_symmetry.space_group_name_H-M   'P 1'
#
loop_
_entity.id
_entity.type
_entity.pdbx_description
1 polymer ?
#
loop_
_entity_poly.entity_id
_entity_poly.type
_entity_poly.pdbx_seq_one_letter_code
_entity_poly.pdbx_strand_id
1 'polypeptide(L)'
;MQLPPYPCITRSLTVLASASLLISHASARPEAFEVTPATQTQLPRGKEADGIVGDFILRNDKVEAVISGNLPLRRANMSTFYGADGITPGCLYDLTLRGANNDQITIFSPAQQQGAVSWVRLAAEPGSEKETSIECVVTAETGRGIYRRHVYTIKDGWSGVKVTTTLRNETDKPVAGPFRDRWTNFLKTGYAPGDILWANAVDPDDRCGYAVGPLEDSAGALSGALSELKPGASITFTRFLAVERSPSLAVGAVLAQKGLRSRLSGSVFNKDGKPVKASVWIRPMYSVSVPVPATGKPASNQPDSNGRLSGIAYPDAAGRFECILPEGKYRVTVSSEGRPDQEKEVEITANAASHLEYRMAEGGNVAIEITDESGVSLPCKAQFLAMPGTEPVNLGPDQRAHGCRDQYHSERGKFEVPIPPGKYRVVITRGIEYGHLSREIELKAGETVRVAGVLKRLVDTKGWVSADYHNHSTPSGDNICGTADRLINLAAEHIEFAPTTEHNRIYDWRPEIERLGLSAFLQTVSGIENTGSKAHFNAFPFEPVPFTQDNGAPVWNADPRITALTLREWQKPEPDRWVQINHPDLFANFFEKRATGDKEHGYAGLVRMIDGYETQNYGDSRILDLTPFTIGRTAAGAESVVWQREFQWLQMLNQGRITAAVAVCDAHSVFGNGVGGWRMYMPSSSDEPAKIDWRENTAAAKKGCSYLTTGPFLQVQAADGTLPGGTTRSKNGKVTLKVRVQCTDWIDIDRVQVLVNGRAPESLNFKRSSHAGDFKNGVVKFEREVEVPVKEDAHLIVVACGESHTLALGYGSSPQASIHPLAYHNPVYIDTDGNGFQPNGDLLDFPITGEKVGVEEAKKFLESRKRKR
;
A
#
# COMPACT_ATOMS: atom_id res chain seq x y z
N MET A 1 15.00 -23.73 57.82
CA MET A 1 14.73 -22.32 58.10
C MET A 1 13.34 -22.00 57.55
N GLN A 2 12.43 -21.72 58.47
CA GLN A 2 11.00 -21.53 58.22
C GLN A 2 10.74 -20.18 57.53
N LEU A 3 9.86 -20.17 56.52
CA LEU A 3 9.28 -18.97 55.93
C LEU A 3 8.12 -18.47 56.80
N PRO A 4 7.92 -17.15 56.95
CA PRO A 4 6.81 -16.60 57.73
C PRO A 4 5.53 -16.52 56.91
N PRO A 5 4.33 -16.49 57.57
CA PRO A 5 3.02 -16.56 56.89
C PRO A 5 2.55 -15.20 56.39
N TYR A 6 1.80 -15.20 55.27
CA TYR A 6 1.09 -14.05 54.72
C TYR A 6 -0.12 -13.67 55.60
N PRO A 7 -0.42 -12.38 55.77
CA PRO A 7 -1.64 -11.92 56.40
C PRO A 7 -2.82 -11.90 55.44
N CYS A 8 -3.93 -12.40 55.93
CA CYS A 8 -5.26 -12.36 55.32
C CYS A 8 -5.77 -10.91 55.27
N ILE A 9 -6.07 -10.32 54.12
CA ILE A 9 -6.71 -9.04 53.99
C ILE A 9 -8.19 -9.23 53.71
N THR A 10 -9.00 -8.91 54.66
CA THR A 10 -10.47 -8.79 54.63
C THR A 10 -10.88 -7.67 53.66
N ARG A 11 -11.71 -8.02 52.64
CA ARG A 11 -12.35 -7.07 51.76
C ARG A 11 -13.44 -6.30 52.53
N SER A 12 -13.20 -5.02 52.78
CA SER A 12 -14.25 -4.06 53.10
C SER A 12 -14.85 -3.52 51.81
N LEU A 13 -16.11 -3.78 51.54
CA LEU A 13 -16.88 -3.11 50.48
C LEU A 13 -17.10 -1.67 50.90
N THR A 14 -16.43 -0.72 50.25
CA THR A 14 -16.77 0.69 50.29
C THR A 14 -17.65 1.00 49.06
N VAL A 15 -18.91 1.28 49.32
CA VAL A 15 -19.83 1.82 48.34
C VAL A 15 -19.41 3.26 48.03
N LEU A 16 -18.76 3.44 46.86
CA LEU A 16 -18.52 4.76 46.32
C LEU A 16 -19.77 5.24 45.61
N ALA A 17 -20.47 6.20 46.23
CA ALA A 17 -21.51 6.96 45.58
C ALA A 17 -20.90 7.72 44.40
N SER A 18 -21.32 7.41 43.17
CA SER A 18 -20.93 8.12 41.95
C SER A 18 -21.58 9.49 41.97
N ALA A 19 -20.90 10.51 42.47
CA ALA A 19 -21.22 11.88 42.17
C ALA A 19 -20.93 12.15 40.70
N SER A 20 -21.95 12.18 39.88
CA SER A 20 -21.87 12.66 38.48
C SER A 20 -21.50 14.15 38.54
N LEU A 21 -20.20 14.44 38.43
CA LEU A 21 -19.75 15.79 38.08
C LEU A 21 -20.25 16.05 36.66
N LEU A 22 -21.30 16.81 36.52
CA LEU A 22 -21.60 17.56 35.31
C LEU A 22 -20.43 18.54 35.09
N ILE A 23 -19.38 18.06 34.39
CA ILE A 23 -18.41 18.94 33.78
C ILE A 23 -19.18 19.63 32.65
N SER A 24 -19.63 20.85 32.92
CA SER A 24 -20.03 21.76 31.87
C SER A 24 -18.81 21.90 30.96
N HIS A 25 -18.87 21.29 29.79
CA HIS A 25 -17.91 21.55 28.72
C HIS A 25 -18.13 23.03 28.37
N ALA A 26 -17.32 23.92 28.95
CA ALA A 26 -17.13 25.20 28.36
C ALA A 26 -16.69 24.95 26.93
N SER A 27 -17.50 25.36 25.95
CA SER A 27 -17.17 25.28 24.55
C SER A 27 -15.76 25.85 24.38
N ALA A 28 -14.81 25.01 23.93
CA ALA A 28 -13.47 25.49 23.74
C ALA A 28 -13.50 26.48 22.58
N ARG A 29 -13.08 27.72 22.82
CA ARG A 29 -13.07 28.78 21.81
C ARG A 29 -12.25 28.30 20.59
N PRO A 30 -12.63 28.69 19.36
CA PRO A 30 -11.83 28.40 18.19
C PRO A 30 -10.41 28.96 18.35
N GLU A 31 -9.41 28.19 17.98
CA GLU A 31 -8.00 28.54 18.11
C GLU A 31 -7.29 28.44 16.74
N ALA A 32 -6.39 29.38 16.49
CA ALA A 32 -5.45 29.35 15.40
C ALA A 32 -4.07 29.78 15.87
N PHE A 33 -3.03 29.02 15.58
CA PHE A 33 -1.66 29.35 15.96
C PHE A 33 -0.64 28.65 15.07
N GLU A 34 0.55 29.24 14.98
CA GLU A 34 1.71 28.62 14.30
C GLU A 34 2.31 27.52 15.19
N VAL A 35 2.65 26.41 14.57
CA VAL A 35 3.29 25.27 15.24
C VAL A 35 4.76 25.58 15.48
N THR A 36 5.16 25.53 16.73
CA THR A 36 6.56 25.72 17.18
C THR A 36 7.09 24.41 17.78
N PRO A 37 8.41 24.31 18.05
CA PRO A 37 8.96 23.17 18.80
C PRO A 37 8.28 22.92 20.15
N ALA A 38 7.74 23.96 20.79
CA ALA A 38 7.01 23.83 22.06
C ALA A 38 5.56 23.29 21.87
N THR A 39 4.97 23.46 20.69
CA THR A 39 3.58 23.06 20.40
C THR A 39 3.47 21.90 19.39
N GLN A 40 4.57 21.38 18.85
CA GLN A 40 4.58 20.34 17.82
C GLN A 40 3.81 19.06 18.19
N THR A 41 3.75 18.74 19.50
CA THR A 41 2.99 17.58 19.99
C THR A 41 1.47 17.76 19.92
N GLN A 42 0.99 18.97 19.61
CA GLN A 42 -0.42 19.28 19.41
C GLN A 42 -0.88 19.06 17.97
N LEU A 43 0.04 18.74 17.04
CA LEU A 43 -0.33 18.35 15.68
C LEU A 43 -1.21 17.11 15.69
N PRO A 44 -2.28 17.07 14.89
CA PRO A 44 -3.09 15.87 14.73
C PRO A 44 -2.25 14.75 14.12
N ARG A 45 -2.69 13.51 14.35
CA ARG A 45 -2.08 12.31 13.76
C ARG A 45 -3.10 11.66 12.82
N GLY A 46 -2.66 10.68 12.08
CA GLY A 46 -3.49 9.96 11.13
C GLY A 46 -2.63 9.31 10.06
N LYS A 47 -3.29 8.66 9.13
CA LYS A 47 -2.63 7.92 8.03
C LYS A 47 -1.85 8.84 7.10
N GLU A 48 -2.38 10.05 6.87
CA GLU A 48 -1.81 11.06 5.98
C GLU A 48 -1.31 12.31 6.71
N ALA A 49 -1.20 12.26 8.06
CA ALA A 49 -0.79 13.42 8.83
C ALA A 49 0.58 13.96 8.40
N ASP A 50 0.59 15.16 7.85
CA ASP A 50 1.74 15.83 7.25
C ASP A 50 2.17 17.12 7.98
N GLY A 51 1.51 17.47 9.07
CA GLY A 51 1.80 18.65 9.87
C GLY A 51 3.23 18.67 10.43
N ILE A 52 3.92 19.81 10.31
CA ILE A 52 5.29 20.00 10.80
C ILE A 52 5.43 21.34 11.56
N VAL A 53 6.59 21.54 12.19
CA VAL A 53 6.95 22.83 12.79
C VAL A 53 7.00 23.91 11.70
N GLY A 54 6.32 25.04 11.96
CA GLY A 54 6.15 26.16 11.02
C GLY A 54 4.86 26.10 10.18
N ASP A 55 4.04 25.06 10.35
CA ASP A 55 2.66 25.03 9.85
C ASP A 55 1.71 25.68 10.86
N PHE A 56 0.45 25.80 10.52
CA PHE A 56 -0.58 26.42 11.35
C PHE A 56 -1.67 25.40 11.72
N ILE A 57 -2.01 25.34 12.99
CA ILE A 57 -3.20 24.62 13.49
C ILE A 57 -4.40 25.57 13.49
N LEU A 58 -5.53 25.07 12.99
CA LEU A 58 -6.84 25.71 13.03
C LEU A 58 -7.85 24.73 13.62
N ARG A 59 -8.45 25.02 14.78
CA ARG A 59 -9.27 24.05 15.51
C ARG A 59 -10.39 24.66 16.35
N ASN A 60 -11.44 23.86 16.60
CA ASN A 60 -12.52 24.18 17.51
C ASN A 60 -12.81 22.99 18.45
N ASP A 61 -14.01 22.95 19.02
CA ASP A 61 -14.49 21.87 19.88
C ASP A 61 -14.69 20.53 19.15
N LYS A 62 -14.86 20.53 17.80
CA LYS A 62 -15.22 19.33 17.01
C LYS A 62 -14.11 18.84 16.08
N VAL A 63 -13.36 19.74 15.48
CA VAL A 63 -12.40 19.41 14.43
C VAL A 63 -11.09 20.16 14.59
N GLU A 64 -10.04 19.62 14.01
CA GLU A 64 -8.73 20.24 13.89
C GLU A 64 -8.18 20.04 12.48
N ALA A 65 -7.55 21.12 11.97
CA ALA A 65 -6.96 21.16 10.65
C ALA A 65 -5.54 21.74 10.71
N VAL A 66 -4.70 21.34 9.74
CA VAL A 66 -3.37 21.91 9.55
C VAL A 66 -3.30 22.64 8.20
N ILE A 67 -2.87 23.87 8.22
CA ILE A 67 -2.58 24.66 7.02
C ILE A 67 -1.08 24.79 6.89
N SER A 68 -0.53 24.35 5.75
CA SER A 68 0.91 24.35 5.53
C SER A 68 1.50 25.76 5.53
N GLY A 69 2.60 25.95 6.26
CA GLY A 69 3.33 27.20 6.37
C GLY A 69 4.08 27.58 5.10
N ASN A 70 4.56 28.81 5.02
CA ASN A 70 5.45 29.28 3.94
C ASN A 70 6.89 28.86 4.20
N LEU A 71 7.14 27.55 4.17
CA LEU A 71 8.46 26.97 4.40
C LEU A 71 9.13 26.59 3.09
N PRO A 72 10.47 26.63 3.00
CA PRO A 72 11.19 26.19 1.81
C PRO A 72 10.82 24.76 1.43
N LEU A 73 10.46 24.55 0.18
CA LEU A 73 10.08 23.23 -0.38
C LEU A 73 8.95 22.52 0.36
N ARG A 74 8.09 23.25 1.10
CA ARG A 74 6.95 22.67 1.83
C ARG A 74 5.98 21.98 0.87
N ARG A 75 5.75 20.69 1.11
CA ARG A 75 4.91 19.84 0.27
C ARG A 75 4.20 18.80 1.11
N ALA A 76 3.02 18.38 0.70
CA ALA A 76 2.35 17.20 1.24
C ALA A 76 3.01 15.94 0.69
N ASN A 77 2.90 14.83 1.41
CA ASN A 77 3.35 13.53 0.91
C ASN A 77 2.70 13.24 -0.46
N MET A 78 3.40 12.52 -1.32
CA MET A 78 3.00 12.22 -2.70
C MET A 78 2.76 13.43 -3.62
N SER A 79 2.74 14.67 -3.12
CA SER A 79 2.63 15.83 -4.00
C SER A 79 3.83 15.97 -4.94
N THR A 80 5.01 15.49 -4.52
CA THR A 80 6.23 15.45 -5.34
C THR A 80 6.33 14.26 -6.28
N PHE A 81 5.50 13.24 -6.10
CA PHE A 81 5.45 12.08 -7.00
C PHE A 81 5.19 12.52 -8.45
N TYR A 82 4.43 13.58 -8.63
CA TYR A 82 4.00 14.09 -9.93
C TYR A 82 4.86 15.23 -10.49
N GLY A 83 6.02 15.53 -9.93
CA GLY A 83 7.00 16.48 -10.45
C GLY A 83 7.32 17.68 -9.57
N ALA A 84 8.09 18.64 -10.12
CA ALA A 84 8.58 19.82 -9.42
C ALA A 84 7.47 20.77 -8.90
N ASP A 85 6.23 20.58 -9.34
CA ASP A 85 5.06 21.37 -8.95
C ASP A 85 4.44 20.95 -7.63
N GLY A 86 5.09 20.03 -6.90
CA GLY A 86 4.61 19.52 -5.63
C GLY A 86 4.70 20.49 -4.44
N ILE A 87 5.34 21.65 -4.60
CA ILE A 87 5.46 22.66 -3.55
C ILE A 87 4.11 23.34 -3.35
N THR A 88 3.53 23.18 -2.15
CA THR A 88 2.15 23.54 -1.86
C THR A 88 1.98 24.24 -0.50
N PRO A 89 2.75 25.32 -0.19
CA PRO A 89 2.50 26.11 1.01
C PRO A 89 1.11 26.77 0.94
N GLY A 90 0.51 26.99 2.09
CA GLY A 90 -0.80 27.61 2.22
C GLY A 90 -1.97 26.74 1.82
N CYS A 91 -1.77 25.42 1.67
CA CYS A 91 -2.83 24.43 1.44
C CYS A 91 -3.22 23.78 2.78
N LEU A 92 -4.42 23.18 2.82
CA LEU A 92 -4.85 22.38 3.95
C LEU A 92 -4.31 20.94 3.75
N TYR A 93 -3.52 20.48 4.73
CA TYR A 93 -2.88 19.16 4.69
C TYR A 93 -3.64 18.15 5.54
N ASP A 94 -3.92 18.49 6.80
CA ASP A 94 -4.59 17.57 7.70
C ASP A 94 -5.98 18.12 8.08
N LEU A 95 -6.97 17.25 8.16
CA LEU A 95 -8.30 17.54 8.70
C LEU A 95 -8.87 16.31 9.41
N THR A 96 -9.09 16.41 10.70
CA THR A 96 -9.61 15.30 11.49
C THR A 96 -10.60 15.77 12.56
N LEU A 97 -11.36 14.83 13.11
CA LEU A 97 -12.15 15.09 14.32
C LEU A 97 -11.21 15.40 15.49
N ARG A 98 -11.59 16.35 16.33
CA ARG A 98 -10.78 16.80 17.48
C ARG A 98 -10.33 15.61 18.34
N GLY A 99 -9.02 15.42 18.43
CA GLY A 99 -8.40 14.36 19.23
C GLY A 99 -8.57 12.94 18.71
N ALA A 100 -9.19 12.74 17.52
CA ALA A 100 -9.34 11.42 16.94
C ALA A 100 -8.04 10.88 16.33
N ASN A 101 -7.12 11.75 15.92
CA ASN A 101 -5.85 11.39 15.28
C ASN A 101 -6.03 10.45 14.08
N ASN A 102 -6.99 10.73 13.21
CA ASN A 102 -7.37 9.88 12.10
C ASN A 102 -7.45 10.64 10.76
N ASP A 103 -6.58 11.63 10.57
CA ASP A 103 -6.47 12.30 9.27
C ASP A 103 -6.16 11.31 8.14
N GLN A 104 -6.86 11.47 6.98
CA GLN A 104 -6.76 10.59 5.83
C GLN A 104 -6.77 11.36 4.50
N ILE A 105 -6.61 12.68 4.54
CA ILE A 105 -6.53 13.52 3.34
C ILE A 105 -5.06 13.86 3.07
N THR A 106 -4.60 13.58 1.85
CA THR A 106 -3.24 13.98 1.45
C THR A 106 -3.12 15.49 1.34
N ILE A 107 -4.05 16.16 0.66
CA ILE A 107 -4.06 17.61 0.47
C ILE A 107 -5.39 18.12 -0.06
N PHE A 108 -5.83 19.26 0.45
CA PHE A 108 -6.82 20.11 -0.21
C PHE A 108 -6.13 21.42 -0.65
N SER A 109 -6.01 21.61 -1.96
CA SER A 109 -5.36 22.76 -2.59
C SER A 109 -6.41 23.67 -3.21
N PRO A 110 -6.72 24.83 -2.61
CA PRO A 110 -7.72 25.76 -3.11
C PRO A 110 -7.26 26.39 -4.43
N ALA A 111 -8.13 26.38 -5.43
CA ALA A 111 -7.84 26.89 -6.79
C ALA A 111 -6.51 26.36 -7.37
N GLN A 112 -6.19 25.09 -7.07
CA GLN A 112 -4.92 24.42 -7.43
C GLN A 112 -3.68 25.22 -6.98
N GLN A 113 -3.72 25.80 -5.76
CA GLN A 113 -2.59 26.49 -5.19
C GLN A 113 -1.36 25.58 -5.17
N GLN A 114 -0.29 26.04 -5.82
CA GLN A 114 1.02 25.41 -5.85
C GLN A 114 2.10 26.47 -6.11
N GLY A 115 3.34 26.14 -5.82
CA GLY A 115 4.48 27.05 -5.96
C GLY A 115 4.56 28.08 -4.83
N ALA A 116 5.37 29.11 -5.00
CA ALA A 116 5.63 30.10 -3.98
C ALA A 116 4.39 30.88 -3.55
N VAL A 117 4.29 31.20 -2.26
CA VAL A 117 3.32 32.15 -1.70
C VAL A 117 4.03 33.34 -1.08
N SER A 118 3.34 34.48 -0.95
CA SER A 118 3.91 35.65 -0.33
C SER A 118 3.95 35.52 1.20
N TRP A 119 2.85 35.02 1.79
CA TRP A 119 2.81 34.69 3.23
C TRP A 119 1.65 33.72 3.55
N VAL A 120 1.82 33.01 4.65
CA VAL A 120 0.78 32.30 5.38
C VAL A 120 0.82 32.85 6.80
N ARG A 121 -0.33 33.24 7.37
CA ARG A 121 -0.38 33.84 8.71
C ARG A 121 -1.78 33.76 9.31
N LEU A 122 -1.89 34.09 10.58
CA LEU A 122 -3.17 34.36 11.23
C LEU A 122 -3.83 35.55 10.51
N ALA A 123 -5.11 35.47 10.22
CA ALA A 123 -5.83 36.59 9.60
C ALA A 123 -5.99 37.74 10.61
N ALA A 124 -5.75 38.96 10.14
CA ALA A 124 -5.72 40.13 10.98
C ALA A 124 -7.09 40.59 11.57
N GLU A 125 -8.19 40.11 10.99
CA GLU A 125 -9.55 40.42 11.45
C GLU A 125 -10.23 39.12 11.93
N PRO A 126 -10.33 38.87 13.24
CA PRO A 126 -11.27 37.90 13.76
C PRO A 126 -12.69 38.41 13.50
N GLY A 127 -13.47 37.69 12.69
CA GLY A 127 -14.84 38.05 12.35
C GLY A 127 -15.77 38.16 13.58
N SER A 128 -15.44 37.43 14.66
CA SER A 128 -16.11 37.49 15.96
C SER A 128 -15.29 36.72 17.00
N GLU A 129 -15.57 36.87 18.27
CA GLU A 129 -14.97 36.02 19.35
C GLU A 129 -15.22 34.51 19.15
N LYS A 130 -16.14 34.15 18.25
CA LYS A 130 -16.51 32.76 17.94
C LYS A 130 -15.90 32.22 16.64
N GLU A 131 -15.07 32.98 15.96
CA GLU A 131 -14.42 32.63 14.70
C GLU A 131 -12.94 32.94 14.75
N THR A 132 -12.12 32.09 14.08
CA THR A 132 -10.72 32.39 13.86
C THR A 132 -10.32 31.92 12.46
N SER A 133 -9.28 32.52 11.87
CA SER A 133 -8.91 32.28 10.49
C SER A 133 -7.41 32.31 10.27
N ILE A 134 -6.98 31.53 9.29
CA ILE A 134 -5.63 31.56 8.70
C ILE A 134 -5.77 32.03 7.25
N GLU A 135 -4.89 32.92 6.80
CA GLU A 135 -4.85 33.34 5.41
C GLU A 135 -3.54 32.97 4.72
N CYS A 136 -3.67 32.54 3.48
CA CYS A 136 -2.58 32.38 2.52
C CYS A 136 -2.75 33.42 1.41
N VAL A 137 -1.71 34.20 1.14
CA VAL A 137 -1.73 35.23 0.09
C VAL A 137 -0.59 35.01 -0.88
N VAL A 138 -0.93 35.10 -2.17
CA VAL A 138 -0.01 35.21 -3.29
C VAL A 138 -0.25 36.59 -3.91
N THR A 139 0.67 37.51 -3.72
CA THR A 139 0.60 38.83 -4.36
C THR A 139 0.70 38.71 -5.88
N ALA A 140 0.28 39.72 -6.62
CA ALA A 140 0.41 39.72 -8.06
C ALA A 140 1.85 39.56 -8.53
N GLU A 141 2.82 40.11 -7.79
CA GLU A 141 4.24 39.95 -8.05
C GLU A 141 4.67 38.47 -7.96
N THR A 142 4.39 37.82 -6.84
CA THR A 142 4.69 36.40 -6.63
C THR A 142 3.87 35.50 -7.58
N GLY A 143 2.62 35.84 -7.83
CA GLY A 143 1.67 35.11 -8.65
C GLY A 143 1.75 35.41 -10.16
N ARG A 144 2.78 36.12 -10.61
CA ARG A 144 2.97 36.51 -12.03
C ARG A 144 1.76 37.22 -12.61
N GLY A 145 1.24 38.20 -11.87
CA GLY A 145 0.08 39.02 -12.24
C GLY A 145 -1.27 38.49 -11.76
N ILE A 146 -1.31 37.34 -11.11
CA ILE A 146 -2.52 36.79 -10.48
C ILE A 146 -2.42 36.90 -8.96
N TYR A 147 -3.19 37.82 -8.39
CA TYR A 147 -3.40 37.88 -6.96
C TYR A 147 -4.29 36.71 -6.51
N ARG A 148 -3.90 36.03 -5.41
CA ARG A 148 -4.70 34.96 -4.79
C ARG A 148 -4.74 35.20 -3.27
N ARG A 149 -5.91 35.01 -2.70
CA ARG A 149 -6.09 34.97 -1.23
C ARG A 149 -6.98 33.81 -0.87
N HIS A 150 -6.50 32.91 -0.05
CA HIS A 150 -7.25 31.81 0.52
C HIS A 150 -7.39 32.04 2.01
N VAL A 151 -8.63 32.04 2.52
CA VAL A 151 -8.93 32.21 3.95
C VAL A 151 -9.62 30.96 4.46
N TYR A 152 -9.00 30.33 5.42
CA TYR A 152 -9.50 29.17 6.13
C TYR A 152 -10.11 29.63 7.43
N THR A 153 -11.41 29.48 7.61
CA THR A 153 -12.14 29.96 8.79
C THR A 153 -12.77 28.77 9.52
N ILE A 154 -12.61 28.74 10.82
CA ILE A 154 -13.31 27.83 11.70
C ILE A 154 -14.16 28.62 12.70
N LYS A 155 -15.29 28.02 13.07
CA LYS A 155 -16.22 28.60 14.07
C LYS A 155 -16.61 27.56 15.10
N ASP A 156 -16.93 28.01 16.27
CA ASP A 156 -17.48 27.16 17.32
C ASP A 156 -18.70 26.36 16.85
N GLY A 157 -18.69 25.05 17.14
CA GLY A 157 -19.74 24.12 16.76
C GLY A 157 -19.75 23.67 15.29
N TRP A 158 -18.83 24.13 14.41
CA TRP A 158 -18.74 23.65 13.05
C TRP A 158 -17.99 22.32 12.98
N SER A 159 -18.48 21.41 12.14
CA SER A 159 -17.80 20.16 11.81
C SER A 159 -16.92 20.28 10.56
N GLY A 160 -16.23 21.39 10.39
CA GLY A 160 -15.38 21.60 9.23
C GLY A 160 -14.86 23.03 9.10
N VAL A 161 -14.19 23.29 8.00
CA VAL A 161 -13.51 24.54 7.67
C VAL A 161 -14.19 25.20 6.48
N LYS A 162 -14.54 26.47 6.61
CA LYS A 162 -14.97 27.30 5.48
C LYS A 162 -13.73 27.83 4.77
N VAL A 163 -13.67 27.63 3.48
CA VAL A 163 -12.55 28.08 2.63
C VAL A 163 -13.06 29.12 1.64
N THR A 164 -12.61 30.37 1.77
CA THR A 164 -12.92 31.46 0.86
C THR A 164 -11.70 31.78 0.02
N THR A 165 -11.86 31.74 -1.31
CA THR A 165 -10.80 32.05 -2.27
C THR A 165 -11.17 33.28 -3.07
N THR A 166 -10.27 34.26 -3.10
CA THR A 166 -10.37 35.42 -3.99
C THR A 166 -9.22 35.36 -5.01
N LEU A 167 -9.56 35.45 -6.29
CA LEU A 167 -8.62 35.55 -7.40
C LEU A 167 -8.81 36.89 -8.10
N ARG A 168 -7.72 37.61 -8.47
CA ARG A 168 -7.77 38.81 -9.24
C ARG A 168 -6.67 38.79 -10.32
N ASN A 169 -7.05 39.01 -11.56
CA ASN A 169 -6.13 39.15 -12.68
C ASN A 169 -5.65 40.60 -12.77
N GLU A 170 -4.41 40.85 -12.42
CA GLU A 170 -3.75 42.16 -12.49
C GLU A 170 -2.91 42.34 -13.76
N THR A 171 -3.00 41.35 -14.70
CA THR A 171 -2.36 41.47 -16.01
C THR A 171 -3.26 42.18 -17.04
N ASP A 172 -2.69 42.53 -18.18
CA ASP A 172 -3.36 43.09 -19.33
C ASP A 172 -3.99 42.05 -20.28
N LYS A 173 -3.85 40.73 -19.95
CA LYS A 173 -4.33 39.61 -20.77
C LYS A 173 -5.26 38.70 -19.98
N PRO A 174 -6.18 38.01 -20.65
CA PRO A 174 -6.96 36.97 -20.03
C PRO A 174 -6.05 35.83 -19.52
N VAL A 175 -6.37 35.26 -18.34
CA VAL A 175 -5.67 34.12 -17.78
C VAL A 175 -6.59 32.93 -17.84
N ALA A 176 -6.12 31.87 -18.51
CA ALA A 176 -6.85 30.62 -18.61
C ALA A 176 -6.86 29.86 -17.26
N GLY A 177 -8.04 29.27 -16.96
CA GLY A 177 -8.17 28.30 -15.87
C GLY A 177 -7.46 26.96 -16.14
N PRO A 178 -7.71 25.96 -15.34
CA PRO A 178 -8.83 25.86 -14.40
C PRO A 178 -8.56 26.52 -13.06
N PHE A 179 -9.56 27.14 -12.46
CA PHE A 179 -9.50 27.75 -11.12
C PHE A 179 -10.19 26.88 -10.04
N ARG A 180 -10.45 25.61 -10.37
CA ARG A 180 -11.07 24.62 -9.48
C ARG A 180 -10.11 24.16 -8.38
N ASP A 181 -10.67 23.69 -7.27
CA ASP A 181 -9.89 23.07 -6.22
C ASP A 181 -9.29 21.72 -6.67
N ARG A 182 -8.17 21.38 -6.07
CA ARG A 182 -7.61 20.04 -6.11
C ARG A 182 -7.74 19.41 -4.74
N TRP A 183 -8.40 18.27 -4.69
CA TRP A 183 -8.46 17.43 -3.50
C TRP A 183 -7.85 16.07 -3.82
N THR A 184 -6.75 15.74 -3.17
CA THR A 184 -6.06 14.47 -3.32
C THR A 184 -6.31 13.63 -2.08
N ASN A 185 -6.85 12.46 -2.30
CA ASN A 185 -7.00 11.38 -1.34
C ASN A 185 -7.16 10.08 -2.12
N PHE A 186 -6.83 8.96 -1.51
CA PHE A 186 -6.99 7.63 -2.11
C PHE A 186 -8.18 6.88 -1.54
N LEU A 187 -9.04 7.55 -0.80
CA LEU A 187 -10.25 7.01 -0.19
C LEU A 187 -11.33 6.74 -1.24
N LYS A 188 -12.29 5.90 -0.88
CA LYS A 188 -13.51 5.73 -1.68
C LYS A 188 -14.29 7.03 -1.71
N THR A 189 -14.52 7.57 -2.90
CA THR A 189 -15.23 8.83 -3.11
C THR A 189 -16.59 8.61 -3.74
N GLY A 190 -17.46 9.60 -3.57
CA GLY A 190 -18.77 9.65 -4.22
C GLY A 190 -19.28 11.08 -4.28
N TYR A 191 -20.47 11.24 -4.89
CA TYR A 191 -21.10 12.55 -5.08
C TYR A 191 -22.49 12.57 -4.45
N ALA A 192 -22.75 13.60 -3.67
CA ALA A 192 -24.09 13.89 -3.17
C ALA A 192 -24.72 15.06 -3.94
N PRO A 193 -26.05 15.21 -3.91
CA PRO A 193 -26.74 16.35 -4.52
C PRO A 193 -26.23 17.69 -4.01
N GLY A 194 -26.17 18.69 -4.89
CA GLY A 194 -25.67 20.05 -4.59
C GLY A 194 -24.17 20.20 -4.80
N ASP A 195 -23.59 19.42 -5.71
CA ASP A 195 -22.18 19.41 -6.10
C ASP A 195 -21.22 19.11 -4.92
N ILE A 196 -21.66 18.21 -4.03
CA ILE A 196 -20.87 17.81 -2.86
C ILE A 196 -20.10 16.53 -3.23
N LEU A 197 -18.77 16.64 -3.21
CA LEU A 197 -17.85 15.51 -3.26
C LEU A 197 -17.63 15.01 -1.82
N TRP A 198 -17.71 13.70 -1.61
CA TRP A 198 -17.40 13.09 -0.32
C TRP A 198 -16.40 11.95 -0.44
N ALA A 199 -15.69 11.66 0.65
CA ALA A 199 -14.77 10.54 0.78
C ALA A 199 -15.04 9.77 2.07
N ASN A 200 -14.80 8.46 2.05
CA ASN A 200 -15.01 7.57 3.18
C ASN A 200 -13.69 6.93 3.62
N ALA A 201 -13.45 6.86 4.92
CA ALA A 201 -12.37 6.07 5.47
C ALA A 201 -12.46 4.61 4.97
N VAL A 202 -11.33 4.00 4.76
CA VAL A 202 -11.25 2.62 4.27
C VAL A 202 -11.67 1.64 5.34
N ASP A 203 -11.19 1.84 6.56
CA ASP A 203 -11.55 1.01 7.70
C ASP A 203 -12.85 1.51 8.34
N PRO A 204 -13.91 0.68 8.40
CA PRO A 204 -15.14 1.04 9.10
C PRO A 204 -14.95 1.39 10.57
N ASP A 205 -13.86 0.93 11.19
CA ASP A 205 -13.56 1.24 12.59
C ASP A 205 -12.94 2.64 12.77
N ASP A 206 -12.31 3.19 11.73
CA ASP A 206 -11.81 4.58 11.74
C ASP A 206 -12.93 5.62 11.79
N ARG A 207 -14.13 5.27 11.37
CA ARG A 207 -15.35 6.10 11.42
C ARG A 207 -15.10 7.56 11.10
N CYS A 208 -14.53 7.79 9.94
CA CYS A 208 -14.22 9.12 9.43
C CYS A 208 -14.80 9.26 8.03
N GLY A 209 -15.40 10.41 7.77
CA GLY A 209 -15.90 10.74 6.44
C GLY A 209 -15.69 12.24 6.19
N TYR A 210 -15.39 12.56 4.95
CA TYR A 210 -15.13 13.91 4.49
C TYR A 210 -16.16 14.34 3.47
N ALA A 211 -16.43 15.64 3.37
CA ALA A 211 -17.22 16.20 2.29
C ALA A 211 -16.76 17.63 1.98
N VAL A 212 -16.77 17.99 0.70
CA VAL A 212 -16.55 19.36 0.26
C VAL A 212 -17.64 19.76 -0.71
N GLY A 213 -18.21 20.95 -0.51
CA GLY A 213 -19.26 21.48 -1.39
C GLY A 213 -19.31 23.00 -1.37
N PRO A 214 -19.86 23.59 -2.46
CA PRO A 214 -19.99 25.04 -2.56
C PRO A 214 -20.98 25.59 -1.54
N LEU A 215 -20.68 26.75 -1.01
CA LEU A 215 -21.61 27.61 -0.32
C LEU A 215 -22.02 28.73 -1.29
N GLU A 216 -23.30 29.07 -1.35
CA GLU A 216 -23.87 30.06 -2.26
C GLU A 216 -23.68 29.71 -3.75
N ASP A 217 -23.79 30.67 -4.67
CA ASP A 217 -23.70 30.49 -6.13
C ASP A 217 -22.27 30.20 -6.65
N SER A 218 -21.41 29.67 -5.81
CA SER A 218 -20.01 29.34 -6.13
C SER A 218 -19.85 28.05 -6.97
N ALA A 219 -20.95 27.41 -7.35
CA ALA A 219 -20.93 26.13 -8.06
C ALA A 219 -20.11 26.15 -9.37
N GLY A 220 -20.14 27.25 -10.12
CA GLY A 220 -19.40 27.40 -11.36
C GLY A 220 -17.88 27.34 -11.20
N ALA A 221 -17.34 27.81 -10.09
CA ALA A 221 -15.89 27.77 -9.84
C ALA A 221 -15.42 26.37 -9.43
N LEU A 222 -16.23 25.64 -8.66
CA LEU A 222 -15.91 24.27 -8.24
C LEU A 222 -16.06 23.24 -9.36
N SER A 223 -17.06 23.43 -10.23
CA SER A 223 -17.30 22.55 -11.39
C SER A 223 -16.27 22.74 -12.51
N GLY A 224 -15.39 23.75 -12.43
CA GLY A 224 -14.43 24.09 -13.48
C GLY A 224 -15.07 24.82 -14.67
N ALA A 225 -16.28 25.35 -14.51
CA ALA A 225 -16.98 26.13 -15.55
C ALA A 225 -16.31 27.48 -15.83
N LEU A 226 -15.53 28.03 -14.88
CA LEU A 226 -14.73 29.23 -15.10
C LEU A 226 -13.47 28.88 -15.88
N SER A 227 -13.50 29.05 -17.19
CA SER A 227 -12.40 28.76 -18.11
C SER A 227 -11.36 29.87 -18.22
N GLU A 228 -11.73 31.12 -17.88
CA GLU A 228 -10.89 32.29 -18.07
C GLU A 228 -11.20 33.40 -17.08
N LEU A 229 -10.17 34.12 -16.61
CA LEU A 229 -10.27 35.32 -15.79
C LEU A 229 -9.78 36.52 -16.62
N LYS A 230 -10.68 37.44 -16.98
CA LYS A 230 -10.39 38.63 -17.84
C LYS A 230 -9.48 39.61 -17.11
N PRO A 231 -8.74 40.47 -17.82
CA PRO A 231 -7.95 41.56 -17.23
C PRO A 231 -8.76 42.42 -16.25
N GLY A 232 -8.21 42.70 -15.05
CA GLY A 232 -8.85 43.47 -14.01
C GLY A 232 -9.99 42.74 -13.27
N ALA A 233 -10.43 41.58 -13.77
CA ALA A 233 -11.53 40.85 -13.14
C ALA A 233 -11.12 40.22 -11.80
N SER A 234 -12.07 40.20 -10.87
CA SER A 234 -11.93 39.51 -9.57
C SER A 234 -13.08 38.52 -9.38
N ILE A 235 -12.81 37.37 -8.83
CA ILE A 235 -13.81 36.37 -8.46
C ILE A 235 -13.56 35.95 -7.02
N THR A 236 -14.63 35.75 -6.26
CA THR A 236 -14.60 35.18 -4.90
C THR A 236 -15.59 34.02 -4.87
N PHE A 237 -15.16 32.89 -4.30
CA PHE A 237 -16.02 31.72 -4.10
C PHE A 237 -15.71 31.06 -2.77
N THR A 238 -16.75 30.50 -2.17
CA THR A 238 -16.70 29.91 -0.83
C THR A 238 -17.19 28.48 -0.85
N ARG A 239 -16.52 27.59 -0.10
CA ARG A 239 -16.91 26.19 0.09
C ARG A 239 -16.70 25.80 1.55
N PHE A 240 -17.38 24.73 1.92
CA PHE A 240 -17.22 24.11 3.22
C PHE A 240 -16.61 22.74 3.09
N LEU A 241 -15.50 22.51 3.75
CA LEU A 241 -14.80 21.24 3.85
C LEU A 241 -15.10 20.66 5.24
N ALA A 242 -15.89 19.59 5.27
CA ALA A 242 -16.38 18.94 6.49
C ALA A 242 -15.65 17.64 6.78
N VAL A 243 -15.50 17.30 8.07
CA VAL A 243 -15.11 15.99 8.56
C VAL A 243 -16.08 15.56 9.66
N GLU A 244 -16.55 14.31 9.59
CA GLU A 244 -17.49 13.71 10.54
C GLU A 244 -17.25 12.21 10.66
N ARG A 245 -17.95 11.56 11.59
CA ARG A 245 -17.84 10.09 11.82
C ARG A 245 -18.36 9.23 10.66
N SER A 246 -18.93 9.83 9.64
CA SER A 246 -19.34 9.15 8.41
C SER A 246 -19.48 10.14 7.26
N PRO A 247 -19.38 9.68 6.00
CA PRO A 247 -19.63 10.52 4.81
C PRO A 247 -20.99 11.19 4.82
N SER A 248 -22.04 10.49 5.24
CA SER A 248 -23.40 11.07 5.31
C SER A 248 -23.51 12.22 6.30
N LEU A 249 -22.83 12.15 7.44
CA LEU A 249 -22.78 13.25 8.41
C LEU A 249 -21.95 14.42 7.87
N ALA A 250 -20.82 14.14 7.20
CA ALA A 250 -20.00 15.18 6.58
C ALA A 250 -20.75 15.90 5.45
N VAL A 251 -21.45 15.17 4.59
CA VAL A 251 -22.38 15.74 3.59
C VAL A 251 -23.46 16.57 4.27
N GLY A 252 -24.05 16.04 5.34
CA GLY A 252 -25.04 16.74 6.15
C GLY A 252 -24.51 18.05 6.75
N ALA A 253 -23.24 18.08 7.19
CA ALA A 253 -22.60 19.30 7.67
C ALA A 253 -22.51 20.38 6.59
N VAL A 254 -22.14 20.00 5.34
CA VAL A 254 -22.13 20.91 4.19
C VAL A 254 -23.54 21.40 3.89
N LEU A 255 -24.53 20.50 3.83
CA LEU A 255 -25.94 20.85 3.56
C LEU A 255 -26.54 21.77 4.63
N ALA A 256 -26.18 21.56 5.89
CA ALA A 256 -26.59 22.41 7.01
C ALA A 256 -26.08 23.86 6.87
N GLN A 257 -24.85 24.05 6.35
CA GLN A 257 -24.33 25.39 6.02
C GLN A 257 -25.14 26.07 4.89
N LYS A 258 -25.77 25.27 4.02
CA LYS A 258 -26.69 25.75 2.98
C LYS A 258 -28.12 25.93 3.46
N GLY A 259 -28.39 25.75 4.74
CA GLY A 259 -29.71 25.94 5.35
C GLY A 259 -30.66 24.75 5.28
N LEU A 260 -30.25 23.58 4.72
CA LEU A 260 -31.08 22.38 4.69
C LEU A 260 -31.26 21.80 6.10
N ARG A 261 -32.48 21.28 6.37
CA ARG A 261 -32.84 20.73 7.70
C ARG A 261 -33.57 19.39 7.63
N SER A 262 -33.88 18.89 6.41
CA SER A 262 -34.58 17.60 6.26
C SER A 262 -33.69 16.44 6.73
N ARG A 263 -34.25 15.54 7.56
CA ARG A 263 -33.49 14.50 8.23
C ARG A 263 -34.04 13.12 7.90
N LEU A 264 -33.13 12.20 7.63
CA LEU A 264 -33.38 10.77 7.70
C LEU A 264 -32.68 10.22 8.96
N SER A 265 -33.46 9.58 9.81
CA SER A 265 -32.95 8.80 10.93
C SER A 265 -33.27 7.33 10.73
N GLY A 266 -32.59 6.45 11.44
CA GLY A 266 -32.92 5.05 11.40
C GLY A 266 -32.22 4.26 12.51
N SER A 267 -32.62 2.99 12.60
CA SER A 267 -32.08 2.04 13.57
C SER A 267 -31.86 0.68 12.95
N VAL A 268 -30.77 0.01 13.37
CA VAL A 268 -30.35 -1.29 12.87
C VAL A 268 -30.17 -2.25 14.05
N PHE A 269 -31.04 -3.24 14.15
CA PHE A 269 -31.05 -4.22 15.22
C PHE A 269 -31.10 -5.65 14.67
N ASN A 270 -30.69 -6.63 15.49
CA ASN A 270 -31.00 -8.04 15.23
C ASN A 270 -32.46 -8.34 15.66
N LYS A 271 -32.89 -9.60 15.50
CA LYS A 271 -34.23 -10.04 15.91
C LYS A 271 -34.52 -9.84 17.40
N ASP A 272 -33.50 -9.89 18.25
CA ASP A 272 -33.60 -9.74 19.70
C ASP A 272 -33.57 -8.30 20.18
N GLY A 273 -33.52 -7.34 19.24
CA GLY A 273 -33.45 -5.91 19.55
C GLY A 273 -32.07 -5.40 19.96
N LYS A 274 -31.00 -6.20 19.77
CA LYS A 274 -29.63 -5.75 20.03
C LYS A 274 -29.10 -4.98 18.82
N PRO A 275 -28.32 -3.89 19.03
CA PRO A 275 -27.68 -3.15 17.96
C PRO A 275 -26.78 -4.03 17.09
N VAL A 276 -26.77 -3.77 15.78
CA VAL A 276 -25.92 -4.47 14.82
C VAL A 276 -24.93 -3.48 14.20
N LYS A 277 -23.64 -3.84 14.18
CA LYS A 277 -22.63 -3.09 13.42
C LYS A 277 -22.95 -3.23 11.93
N ALA A 278 -23.14 -2.11 11.24
CA ALA A 278 -23.56 -2.10 9.85
C ALA A 278 -23.06 -0.85 9.11
N SER A 279 -23.10 -0.91 7.79
CA SER A 279 -22.96 0.22 6.88
C SER A 279 -24.31 0.50 6.23
N VAL A 280 -24.72 1.76 6.19
CA VAL A 280 -25.99 2.21 5.61
C VAL A 280 -25.70 3.00 4.36
N TRP A 281 -26.02 2.44 3.20
CA TRP A 281 -25.76 2.99 1.88
C TRP A 281 -26.98 3.76 1.38
N ILE A 282 -26.83 5.04 1.06
CA ILE A 282 -27.92 5.93 0.69
C ILE A 282 -27.78 6.33 -0.78
N ARG A 283 -28.73 5.88 -1.63
CA ARG A 283 -28.73 6.15 -3.07
C ARG A 283 -29.97 6.94 -3.47
N PRO A 284 -29.82 8.05 -4.22
CA PRO A 284 -30.96 8.75 -4.78
C PRO A 284 -31.58 7.90 -5.91
N MET A 285 -32.91 7.90 -6.01
CA MET A 285 -33.68 7.17 -7.03
C MET A 285 -33.95 8.02 -8.29
N TYR A 286 -33.39 9.23 -8.37
CA TYR A 286 -33.52 10.13 -9.51
C TYR A 286 -32.17 10.36 -10.18
N SER A 287 -32.21 10.66 -11.49
CA SER A 287 -30.98 10.98 -12.21
C SER A 287 -30.50 12.40 -11.87
N VAL A 288 -29.38 12.48 -11.16
CA VAL A 288 -28.67 13.77 -10.97
C VAL A 288 -27.67 13.91 -12.12
N SER A 289 -27.76 15.00 -12.90
CA SER A 289 -26.69 15.35 -13.84
C SER A 289 -25.50 15.86 -13.04
N VAL A 290 -24.45 15.04 -12.92
CA VAL A 290 -23.18 15.46 -12.32
C VAL A 290 -22.23 15.80 -13.45
N PRO A 291 -21.61 16.99 -13.46
CA PRO A 291 -20.51 17.26 -14.34
C PRO A 291 -19.37 16.25 -14.04
N VAL A 292 -18.99 15.46 -15.05
CA VAL A 292 -17.80 14.60 -14.94
C VAL A 292 -16.58 15.53 -14.89
N PRO A 293 -15.75 15.46 -13.84
CA PRO A 293 -14.52 16.25 -13.84
C PRO A 293 -13.65 15.81 -15.03
N ALA A 294 -13.25 16.75 -15.87
CA ALA A 294 -12.31 16.50 -16.94
C ALA A 294 -10.88 16.29 -16.38
N THR A 295 -10.68 15.26 -15.60
CA THR A 295 -9.36 14.81 -15.15
C THR A 295 -9.00 13.57 -15.92
N GLY A 296 -8.08 13.71 -16.85
CA GLY A 296 -7.47 12.59 -17.53
C GLY A 296 -6.62 11.77 -16.58
N LYS A 297 -7.18 10.81 -16.03
CA LYS A 297 -6.90 9.45 -15.54
C LYS A 297 -7.91 9.13 -14.45
N PRO A 298 -8.70 8.07 -14.58
CA PRO A 298 -9.43 7.56 -13.43
C PRO A 298 -8.38 7.05 -12.44
N ALA A 299 -8.47 7.53 -11.20
CA ALA A 299 -7.92 6.75 -10.10
C ALA A 299 -8.50 5.32 -10.23
N SER A 300 -7.73 4.31 -9.87
CA SER A 300 -8.10 2.89 -9.93
C SER A 300 -9.37 2.51 -9.13
N ASN A 301 -10.07 3.49 -8.57
CA ASN A 301 -11.35 3.40 -7.90
C ASN A 301 -12.41 4.12 -8.75
N GLN A 302 -12.88 3.48 -9.81
CA GLN A 302 -14.06 3.96 -10.51
C GLN A 302 -15.25 4.03 -9.53
N PRO A 303 -16.08 5.12 -9.59
CA PRO A 303 -17.35 5.10 -8.91
C PRO A 303 -18.17 3.92 -9.44
N ASP A 304 -18.79 3.20 -8.51
CA ASP A 304 -19.71 2.09 -8.80
C ASP A 304 -20.55 2.41 -10.04
N SER A 305 -20.44 1.58 -11.08
CA SER A 305 -21.09 1.80 -12.39
C SER A 305 -22.62 1.77 -12.32
N ASN A 306 -23.21 1.52 -11.15
CA ASN A 306 -24.64 1.32 -10.94
C ASN A 306 -25.33 2.35 -10.05
N GLY A 307 -24.76 3.52 -9.79
CA GLY A 307 -25.59 4.50 -9.10
C GLY A 307 -24.85 5.39 -8.13
N ARG A 308 -25.21 6.58 -8.21
CA ARG A 308 -24.73 7.71 -7.45
C ARG A 308 -25.09 7.53 -5.98
N LEU A 309 -24.08 7.28 -5.17
CA LEU A 309 -24.24 7.14 -3.73
C LEU A 309 -24.23 8.54 -3.10
N SER A 310 -25.31 8.92 -2.40
CA SER A 310 -25.39 10.19 -1.67
C SER A 310 -24.54 10.21 -0.40
N GLY A 311 -24.19 9.05 0.13
CA GLY A 311 -23.36 8.93 1.32
C GLY A 311 -23.47 7.54 1.95
N ILE A 312 -22.59 7.33 2.96
CA ILE A 312 -22.60 6.16 3.81
C ILE A 312 -22.76 6.63 5.25
N ALA A 313 -23.70 6.05 5.99
CA ALA A 313 -23.85 6.26 7.41
C ALA A 313 -23.43 5.02 8.20
N TYR A 314 -22.90 5.23 9.40
CA TYR A 314 -22.56 4.15 10.33
C TYR A 314 -23.41 4.28 11.58
N PRO A 315 -24.19 3.25 11.96
CA PRO A 315 -24.95 3.25 13.20
C PRO A 315 -24.02 3.40 14.42
N ASP A 316 -24.48 4.15 15.43
CA ASP A 316 -23.81 4.29 16.71
C ASP A 316 -23.90 3.00 17.56
N ALA A 317 -23.33 3.02 18.76
CA ALA A 317 -23.37 1.89 19.69
C ALA A 317 -24.80 1.49 20.13
N ALA A 318 -25.78 2.38 19.96
CA ALA A 318 -27.20 2.11 20.18
C ALA A 318 -27.92 1.65 18.91
N GLY A 319 -27.18 1.40 17.81
CA GLY A 319 -27.72 0.96 16.53
C GLY A 319 -28.43 2.06 15.73
N ARG A 320 -28.24 3.33 16.06
CA ARG A 320 -28.93 4.46 15.43
C ARG A 320 -28.05 5.20 14.46
N PHE A 321 -28.62 5.66 13.35
CA PHE A 321 -27.97 6.53 12.38
C PHE A 321 -28.85 7.72 12.02
N GLU A 322 -28.21 8.80 11.60
CA GLU A 322 -28.92 9.95 11.04
C GLU A 322 -28.11 10.59 9.90
N CYS A 323 -28.80 11.28 9.01
CA CYS A 323 -28.21 12.07 7.95
C CYS A 323 -29.15 13.21 7.52
N ILE A 324 -28.58 14.27 6.96
CA ILE A 324 -29.31 15.35 6.31
C ILE A 324 -29.30 15.07 4.82
N LEU A 325 -30.46 15.11 4.17
CA LEU A 325 -30.63 14.84 2.75
C LEU A 325 -31.51 15.91 2.11
N PRO A 326 -31.25 16.28 0.85
CA PRO A 326 -32.22 17.03 0.05
C PRO A 326 -33.52 16.26 -0.13
N GLU A 327 -34.58 16.99 -0.54
CA GLU A 327 -35.86 16.38 -0.91
C GLU A 327 -35.67 15.39 -2.05
N GLY A 328 -36.42 14.30 -2.03
CA GLY A 328 -36.39 13.28 -3.05
C GLY A 328 -36.58 11.87 -2.54
N LYS A 329 -36.57 10.92 -3.47
CA LYS A 329 -36.71 9.49 -3.18
C LYS A 329 -35.33 8.85 -3.08
N TYR A 330 -35.12 8.04 -2.05
CA TYR A 330 -33.87 7.38 -1.77
C TYR A 330 -34.09 5.89 -1.52
N ARG A 331 -33.10 5.13 -1.96
CA ARG A 331 -32.96 3.71 -1.64
C ARG A 331 -31.89 3.58 -0.56
N VAL A 332 -32.23 2.96 0.55
CA VAL A 332 -31.38 2.82 1.72
C VAL A 332 -31.13 1.34 1.96
N THR A 333 -29.90 0.91 1.73
CA THR A 333 -29.44 -0.47 1.89
C THR A 333 -28.59 -0.58 3.14
N VAL A 334 -28.93 -1.50 4.03
CA VAL A 334 -28.15 -1.84 5.23
C VAL A 334 -27.38 -3.12 4.98
N SER A 335 -26.07 -3.05 5.09
CA SER A 335 -25.14 -4.17 4.98
C SER A 335 -24.43 -4.40 6.31
N SER A 336 -24.32 -5.65 6.73
CA SER A 336 -23.62 -6.06 7.94
C SER A 336 -22.88 -7.37 7.69
N GLU A 337 -21.65 -7.47 8.20
CA GLU A 337 -20.83 -8.67 8.05
C GLU A 337 -21.58 -9.93 8.49
N GLY A 338 -21.51 -10.98 7.69
CA GLY A 338 -22.15 -12.26 7.96
C GLY A 338 -23.67 -12.28 7.85
N ARG A 339 -24.31 -11.26 7.33
CA ARG A 339 -25.76 -11.14 7.24
C ARG A 339 -26.20 -10.75 5.83
N PRO A 340 -27.38 -11.19 5.36
CA PRO A 340 -27.98 -10.67 4.13
C PRO A 340 -28.28 -9.17 4.23
N ASP A 341 -28.05 -8.46 3.14
CA ASP A 341 -28.41 -7.05 3.03
C ASP A 341 -29.91 -6.84 3.11
N GLN A 342 -30.34 -5.70 3.65
CA GLN A 342 -31.71 -5.26 3.65
C GLN A 342 -31.88 -3.91 3.00
N GLU A 343 -32.94 -3.75 2.19
CA GLU A 343 -33.18 -2.54 1.41
C GLU A 343 -34.56 -1.97 1.68
N LYS A 344 -34.68 -0.65 1.79
CA LYS A 344 -35.93 0.09 1.90
C LYS A 344 -35.89 1.37 1.07
N GLU A 345 -37.02 1.77 0.56
CA GLU A 345 -37.20 3.07 -0.09
C GLU A 345 -37.81 4.08 0.88
N VAL A 346 -37.42 5.33 0.76
CA VAL A 346 -37.91 6.43 1.58
C VAL A 346 -38.00 7.71 0.74
N GLU A 347 -39.05 8.49 0.98
CA GLU A 347 -39.23 9.83 0.42
C GLU A 347 -38.90 10.87 1.48
N ILE A 348 -37.99 11.78 1.16
CA ILE A 348 -37.61 12.90 2.01
C ILE A 348 -38.35 14.14 1.51
N THR A 349 -39.10 14.77 2.41
CA THR A 349 -39.83 16.00 2.13
C THR A 349 -39.25 17.19 2.90
N ALA A 350 -39.52 18.40 2.46
CA ALA A 350 -38.94 19.63 3.01
C ALA A 350 -39.17 19.73 4.54
N ASN A 351 -38.05 19.98 5.26
CA ASN A 351 -38.06 20.19 6.72
C ASN A 351 -38.72 19.06 7.54
N ALA A 352 -38.93 17.88 6.96
CA ALA A 352 -39.49 16.73 7.63
C ALA A 352 -38.37 15.80 8.16
N ALA A 353 -38.73 15.00 9.15
CA ALA A 353 -37.93 13.89 9.65
C ALA A 353 -38.58 12.57 9.24
N SER A 354 -37.80 11.73 8.55
CA SER A 354 -38.19 10.35 8.23
C SER A 354 -37.43 9.37 9.11
N HIS A 355 -38.04 8.22 9.42
CA HIS A 355 -37.40 7.18 10.23
C HIS A 355 -37.52 5.80 9.56
N LEU A 356 -36.40 5.06 9.55
CA LEU A 356 -36.35 3.67 9.05
C LEU A 356 -35.86 2.73 10.16
N GLU A 357 -36.54 1.60 10.33
CA GLU A 357 -36.09 0.54 11.23
C GLU A 357 -35.74 -0.71 10.42
N TYR A 358 -34.55 -1.28 10.73
CA TYR A 358 -34.06 -2.52 10.13
C TYR A 358 -33.93 -3.61 11.19
N ARG A 359 -34.41 -4.81 10.88
CA ARG A 359 -34.25 -6.03 11.67
C ARG A 359 -33.42 -7.02 10.87
N MET A 360 -32.11 -7.01 11.09
CA MET A 360 -31.20 -7.87 10.33
C MET A 360 -31.40 -9.35 10.68
N ALA A 361 -31.32 -10.20 9.65
CA ALA A 361 -31.29 -11.64 9.84
C ALA A 361 -30.11 -12.08 10.68
N GLU A 362 -30.16 -13.25 11.30
CA GLU A 362 -29.01 -13.80 11.98
C GLU A 362 -27.95 -14.27 10.99
N GLY A 363 -26.71 -13.91 11.24
CA GLY A 363 -25.53 -14.48 10.60
C GLY A 363 -25.08 -15.73 11.34
N GLY A 364 -23.94 -16.27 10.92
CA GLY A 364 -23.19 -17.27 11.66
C GLY A 364 -21.77 -16.79 11.93
N ASN A 365 -21.01 -17.54 12.73
CA ASN A 365 -19.61 -17.26 13.02
C ASN A 365 -18.77 -18.51 12.81
N VAL A 366 -17.52 -18.31 12.40
CA VAL A 366 -16.49 -19.35 12.40
C VAL A 366 -15.41 -18.96 13.41
N ALA A 367 -15.28 -19.73 14.47
CA ALA A 367 -14.25 -19.58 15.48
C ALA A 367 -13.01 -20.36 15.05
N ILE A 368 -11.90 -19.67 14.81
CA ILE A 368 -10.62 -20.23 14.37
C ILE A 368 -9.68 -20.35 15.59
N GLU A 369 -9.01 -21.51 15.72
CA GLU A 369 -8.00 -21.75 16.75
C GLU A 369 -6.81 -22.52 16.15
N ILE A 370 -5.74 -21.81 15.81
CA ILE A 370 -4.55 -22.32 15.13
C ILE A 370 -3.33 -22.14 16.00
N THR A 371 -2.55 -23.21 16.15
CA THR A 371 -1.26 -23.21 16.84
C THR A 371 -0.20 -23.87 15.98
N ASP A 372 1.06 -23.73 16.40
CA ASP A 372 2.14 -24.61 15.96
C ASP A 372 2.13 -25.94 16.75
N GLU A 373 3.14 -26.77 16.50
CA GLU A 373 3.33 -28.07 17.16
C GLU A 373 3.66 -27.95 18.67
N SER A 374 4.12 -26.78 19.12
CA SER A 374 4.39 -26.48 20.52
C SER A 374 3.19 -25.88 21.28
N GLY A 375 2.09 -25.60 20.57
CA GLY A 375 0.89 -24.97 21.09
C GLY A 375 0.92 -23.44 21.10
N VAL A 376 1.91 -22.82 20.47
CA VAL A 376 1.98 -21.36 20.30
C VAL A 376 1.00 -20.93 19.23
N SER A 377 0.20 -19.91 19.53
CA SER A 377 -0.76 -19.30 18.60
C SER A 377 -0.02 -18.55 17.48
N LEU A 378 -0.36 -18.84 16.24
CA LEU A 378 0.35 -18.32 15.06
C LEU A 378 -0.45 -17.26 14.31
N PRO A 379 0.16 -16.17 13.82
CA PRO A 379 -0.43 -15.38 12.74
C PRO A 379 -0.74 -16.29 11.55
N CYS A 380 -1.92 -16.13 10.94
CA CYS A 380 -2.34 -16.98 9.83
C CYS A 380 -3.40 -16.30 8.97
N LYS A 381 -3.63 -16.88 7.79
CA LYS A 381 -4.68 -16.50 6.85
C LYS A 381 -5.75 -17.60 6.80
N ALA A 382 -7.02 -17.23 6.94
CA ALA A 382 -8.16 -18.10 6.71
C ALA A 382 -8.89 -17.67 5.45
N GLN A 383 -9.25 -18.63 4.58
CA GLN A 383 -10.02 -18.44 3.36
C GLN A 383 -11.36 -19.16 3.51
N PHE A 384 -12.44 -18.52 3.07
CA PHE A 384 -13.82 -19.05 3.16
C PHE A 384 -14.37 -19.27 1.76
N LEU A 385 -14.07 -20.40 1.17
CA LEU A 385 -14.45 -20.74 -0.20
C LEU A 385 -15.87 -21.32 -0.22
N ALA A 386 -16.81 -20.59 -0.82
CA ALA A 386 -18.21 -21.03 -0.92
C ALA A 386 -18.32 -22.31 -1.74
N MET A 387 -19.06 -23.31 -1.25
CA MET A 387 -19.36 -24.54 -1.97
C MET A 387 -20.58 -24.37 -2.87
N PRO A 388 -20.79 -25.24 -3.86
CA PRO A 388 -21.95 -25.15 -4.76
C PRO A 388 -23.28 -24.97 -4.02
N GLY A 389 -24.05 -23.95 -4.41
CA GLY A 389 -25.31 -23.56 -3.78
C GLY A 389 -25.17 -22.58 -2.60
N THR A 390 -23.95 -22.13 -2.29
CA THR A 390 -23.67 -21.07 -1.31
C THR A 390 -23.15 -19.83 -2.03
N GLU A 391 -23.64 -18.65 -1.66
CA GLU A 391 -23.13 -17.38 -2.19
C GLU A 391 -21.71 -17.12 -1.70
N PRO A 392 -20.82 -16.54 -2.54
CA PRO A 392 -19.48 -16.15 -2.14
C PRO A 392 -19.48 -15.17 -0.97
N VAL A 393 -18.55 -15.35 -0.04
CA VAL A 393 -18.35 -14.43 1.08
C VAL A 393 -17.67 -13.17 0.60
N ASN A 394 -18.08 -12.03 1.12
CA ASN A 394 -17.34 -10.77 1.01
C ASN A 394 -17.16 -10.17 2.40
N LEU A 395 -15.97 -10.35 2.97
CA LEU A 395 -15.63 -9.89 4.31
C LEU A 395 -15.19 -8.42 4.34
N GLY A 396 -14.95 -7.81 3.19
CA GLY A 396 -14.57 -6.41 3.15
C GLY A 396 -13.66 -6.02 1.98
N PRO A 397 -13.09 -4.82 2.05
CA PRO A 397 -12.25 -4.25 0.99
C PRO A 397 -10.88 -4.92 0.92
N ASP A 398 -10.24 -4.80 -0.25
CA ASP A 398 -8.95 -5.44 -0.56
C ASP A 398 -7.79 -5.02 0.37
N GLN A 399 -7.91 -3.88 1.04
CA GLN A 399 -6.87 -3.28 1.86
C GLN A 399 -6.88 -3.72 3.32
N ARG A 400 -7.93 -4.38 3.79
CA ARG A 400 -8.12 -4.73 5.20
C ARG A 400 -7.67 -6.16 5.49
N ALA A 401 -6.81 -6.35 6.50
CA ALA A 401 -6.37 -7.67 6.93
C ALA A 401 -7.49 -8.45 7.63
N HIS A 402 -8.20 -7.82 8.56
CA HIS A 402 -9.32 -8.41 9.26
C HIS A 402 -10.58 -8.48 8.38
N GLY A 403 -10.45 -9.13 7.22
CA GLY A 403 -11.49 -9.37 6.25
C GLY A 403 -11.33 -8.60 4.95
N CYS A 404 -10.87 -9.29 3.91
CA CYS A 404 -10.78 -8.83 2.53
C CYS A 404 -11.33 -9.90 1.59
N ARG A 405 -12.41 -9.57 0.85
CA ARG A 405 -13.08 -10.52 -0.02
C ARG A 405 -13.47 -11.81 0.73
N ASP A 406 -12.90 -12.95 0.35
CA ASP A 406 -13.11 -14.26 0.98
C ASP A 406 -12.02 -14.66 1.97
N GLN A 407 -11.16 -13.72 2.39
CA GLN A 407 -9.99 -13.97 3.24
C GLN A 407 -10.02 -13.14 4.51
N TYR A 408 -9.45 -13.69 5.56
CA TYR A 408 -9.21 -13.04 6.84
C TYR A 408 -7.78 -13.33 7.28
N HIS A 409 -6.96 -12.30 7.40
CA HIS A 409 -5.60 -12.39 7.94
C HIS A 409 -5.64 -11.99 9.41
N SER A 410 -4.96 -12.72 10.26
CA SER A 410 -4.93 -12.46 11.69
C SER A 410 -3.51 -12.48 12.22
N GLU A 411 -3.23 -11.53 13.13
CA GLU A 411 -1.99 -11.47 13.92
C GLU A 411 -1.93 -12.60 14.98
N ARG A 412 -3.05 -13.30 15.16
CA ARG A 412 -3.20 -14.36 16.18
C ARG A 412 -3.86 -15.57 15.59
N GLY A 413 -3.54 -16.75 16.10
CA GLY A 413 -4.20 -17.98 15.70
C GLY A 413 -5.61 -18.17 16.28
N LYS A 414 -6.09 -17.25 17.12
CA LYS A 414 -7.42 -17.34 17.76
C LYS A 414 -8.24 -16.10 17.46
N PHE A 415 -9.29 -16.27 16.64
CA PHE A 415 -10.18 -15.21 16.20
C PHE A 415 -11.52 -15.76 15.73
N GLU A 416 -12.51 -14.89 15.55
CA GLU A 416 -13.83 -15.22 15.02
C GLU A 416 -14.14 -14.38 13.78
N VAL A 417 -14.77 -15.02 12.80
CA VAL A 417 -15.17 -14.39 11.54
C VAL A 417 -16.66 -14.56 11.32
N PRO A 418 -17.44 -13.47 11.29
CA PRO A 418 -18.84 -13.52 10.92
C PRO A 418 -18.99 -13.76 9.42
N ILE A 419 -19.66 -14.85 9.04
CA ILE A 419 -19.98 -15.16 7.63
C ILE A 419 -21.46 -15.57 7.48
N PRO A 420 -22.04 -15.43 6.29
CA PRO A 420 -23.41 -15.86 6.05
C PRO A 420 -23.58 -17.36 6.28
N PRO A 421 -24.78 -17.82 6.67
CA PRO A 421 -25.09 -19.26 6.69
C PRO A 421 -24.87 -19.91 5.33
N GLY A 422 -24.29 -21.10 5.31
CA GLY A 422 -23.96 -21.78 4.06
C GLY A 422 -22.95 -22.91 4.25
N LYS A 423 -22.49 -23.49 3.13
CA LYS A 423 -21.47 -24.52 3.10
C LYS A 423 -20.17 -23.96 2.57
N TYR A 424 -19.10 -24.11 3.34
CA TYR A 424 -17.79 -23.53 3.02
C TYR A 424 -16.69 -24.55 3.16
N ARG A 425 -15.67 -24.43 2.30
CA ARG A 425 -14.36 -24.99 2.55
C ARG A 425 -13.50 -23.90 3.19
N VAL A 426 -13.12 -24.10 4.45
CA VAL A 426 -12.21 -23.20 5.17
C VAL A 426 -10.79 -23.71 4.96
N VAL A 427 -9.94 -22.89 4.36
CA VAL A 427 -8.52 -23.20 4.14
C VAL A 427 -7.68 -22.24 4.98
N ILE A 428 -6.77 -22.79 5.79
CA ILE A 428 -5.91 -21.99 6.65
C ILE A 428 -4.46 -22.24 6.28
N THR A 429 -3.71 -21.15 6.06
CA THR A 429 -2.30 -21.17 5.66
C THR A 429 -1.48 -20.16 6.47
N ARG A 430 -0.15 -20.33 6.47
CA ARG A 430 0.83 -19.40 7.01
C ARG A 430 2.05 -19.36 6.09
N GLY A 431 1.91 -18.69 4.94
CA GLY A 431 2.96 -18.61 3.93
C GLY A 431 3.42 -19.97 3.41
N ILE A 432 4.60 -19.96 2.77
CA ILE A 432 5.10 -21.08 1.94
C ILE A 432 5.94 -22.11 2.68
N GLU A 433 6.19 -21.94 3.97
CA GLU A 433 6.96 -22.89 4.77
C GLU A 433 6.08 -23.85 5.56
N TYR A 434 4.82 -23.44 5.80
CA TYR A 434 3.87 -24.18 6.60
C TYR A 434 2.94 -25.02 5.73
N GLY A 435 2.56 -26.18 6.24
CA GLY A 435 1.44 -26.95 5.71
C GLY A 435 0.13 -26.18 5.83
N HIS A 436 -0.93 -26.74 5.30
CA HIS A 436 -2.25 -26.14 5.34
C HIS A 436 -3.24 -26.97 6.19
N LEU A 437 -4.30 -26.32 6.64
CA LEU A 437 -5.49 -26.96 7.18
C LEU A 437 -6.66 -26.70 6.25
N SER A 438 -7.37 -27.75 5.86
CA SER A 438 -8.61 -27.64 5.07
C SER A 438 -9.76 -28.35 5.79
N ARG A 439 -10.91 -27.66 5.95
CA ARG A 439 -12.12 -28.20 6.58
C ARG A 439 -13.36 -27.77 5.80
N GLU A 440 -14.23 -28.72 5.53
CA GLU A 440 -15.59 -28.41 5.06
C GLU A 440 -16.50 -28.21 6.26
N ILE A 441 -17.28 -27.15 6.24
CA ILE A 441 -18.23 -26.80 7.29
C ILE A 441 -19.60 -26.48 6.70
N GLU A 442 -20.64 -26.76 7.47
CA GLU A 442 -22.00 -26.25 7.24
C GLU A 442 -22.36 -25.33 8.40
N LEU A 443 -22.61 -24.07 8.11
CA LEU A 443 -22.90 -23.02 9.07
C LEU A 443 -24.36 -22.63 8.98
N LYS A 444 -25.09 -22.71 10.11
CA LYS A 444 -26.49 -22.29 10.23
C LYS A 444 -26.60 -20.90 10.85
N ALA A 445 -27.71 -20.25 10.65
CA ALA A 445 -28.01 -18.95 11.26
C ALA A 445 -27.97 -19.05 12.79
N GLY A 446 -27.23 -18.13 13.43
CA GLY A 446 -27.05 -18.10 14.88
C GLY A 446 -26.03 -19.10 15.43
N GLU A 447 -25.40 -19.90 14.57
CA GLU A 447 -24.42 -20.91 14.97
C GLU A 447 -22.99 -20.35 14.97
N THR A 448 -22.14 -20.87 15.84
CA THR A 448 -20.68 -20.71 15.81
C THR A 448 -20.05 -22.07 15.56
N VAL A 449 -19.41 -22.24 14.40
CA VAL A 449 -18.66 -23.45 14.06
C VAL A 449 -17.18 -23.24 14.39
N ARG A 450 -16.60 -24.19 15.13
CA ARG A 450 -15.18 -24.14 15.50
C ARG A 450 -14.32 -24.88 14.47
N VAL A 451 -13.25 -24.20 13.98
CA VAL A 451 -12.21 -24.77 13.13
C VAL A 451 -10.88 -24.64 13.87
N ALA A 452 -10.36 -25.74 14.35
CA ALA A 452 -9.13 -25.78 15.14
C ALA A 452 -8.11 -26.75 14.53
N GLY A 453 -6.82 -26.46 14.68
CA GLY A 453 -5.75 -27.33 14.21
C GLY A 453 -4.35 -26.81 14.46
N VAL A 454 -3.39 -27.60 14.00
CA VAL A 454 -1.96 -27.30 14.08
C VAL A 454 -1.43 -27.08 12.67
N LEU A 455 -0.77 -25.95 12.45
CA LEU A 455 0.02 -25.71 11.23
C LEU A 455 1.48 -26.09 11.53
N LYS A 456 2.00 -27.06 10.77
CA LYS A 456 3.38 -27.53 10.89
C LYS A 456 4.27 -26.77 9.92
N ARG A 457 5.43 -26.31 10.41
CA ARG A 457 6.50 -25.82 9.54
C ARG A 457 7.16 -27.03 8.87
N LEU A 458 6.83 -27.24 7.59
CA LEU A 458 7.25 -28.43 6.84
C LEU A 458 8.60 -28.21 6.15
N VAL A 459 8.85 -27.02 5.65
CA VAL A 459 10.08 -26.66 4.92
C VAL A 459 11.16 -26.32 5.94
N ASP A 460 12.31 -26.98 5.84
CA ASP A 460 13.47 -26.71 6.68
C ASP A 460 14.27 -25.53 6.10
N THR A 461 14.03 -24.35 6.63
CA THR A 461 14.71 -23.09 6.27
C THR A 461 15.71 -22.65 7.33
N LYS A 462 16.12 -23.55 8.25
CA LYS A 462 17.06 -23.21 9.31
C LYS A 462 18.32 -22.54 8.79
N GLY A 463 18.67 -21.38 9.38
CA GLY A 463 19.79 -20.55 8.98
C GLY A 463 19.49 -19.64 7.77
N TRP A 464 18.23 -19.52 7.38
CA TRP A 464 17.73 -18.64 6.33
C TRP A 464 16.49 -17.90 6.81
N VAL A 465 16.35 -16.67 6.38
CA VAL A 465 15.25 -15.77 6.72
C VAL A 465 14.51 -15.36 5.47
N SER A 466 13.17 -15.45 5.52
CA SER A 466 12.31 -14.91 4.47
C SER A 466 12.16 -13.40 4.60
N ALA A 467 12.35 -12.68 3.50
CA ALA A 467 12.26 -11.22 3.49
C ALA A 467 11.55 -10.67 2.25
N ASP A 468 10.98 -9.49 2.43
CA ASP A 468 10.43 -8.69 1.35
C ASP A 468 10.88 -7.23 1.53
N TYR A 469 11.68 -6.73 0.58
CA TYR A 469 12.34 -5.43 0.65
C TYR A 469 11.53 -4.29 0.03
N HIS A 470 10.25 -4.52 -0.34
CA HIS A 470 9.43 -3.48 -0.94
C HIS A 470 7.95 -3.65 -0.56
N ASN A 471 7.50 -2.83 0.37
CA ASN A 471 6.15 -2.86 0.90
C ASN A 471 5.67 -1.47 1.30
N HIS A 472 4.38 -1.21 1.09
CA HIS A 472 3.72 0.06 1.38
C HIS A 472 2.58 -0.10 2.37
N SER A 473 2.36 0.97 3.14
CA SER A 473 1.18 1.20 3.94
C SER A 473 0.72 2.66 3.80
N THR A 474 -0.28 3.08 4.55
CA THR A 474 -0.87 4.42 4.40
C THR A 474 0.09 5.60 4.47
N PRO A 475 1.24 5.59 5.18
CA PRO A 475 2.21 6.69 5.10
C PRO A 475 2.79 6.94 3.71
N SER A 476 2.61 6.02 2.76
CA SER A 476 3.00 6.20 1.35
C SER A 476 2.16 7.23 0.59
N GLY A 477 0.96 7.56 1.07
CA GLY A 477 0.08 8.56 0.47
C GLY A 477 -0.69 8.11 -0.77
N ASP A 478 -0.24 7.13 -1.53
CA ASP A 478 -0.97 6.50 -2.65
C ASP A 478 -1.64 5.18 -2.27
N ASN A 479 -1.61 4.85 -0.99
CA ASN A 479 -1.99 3.58 -0.43
C ASN A 479 -3.01 3.78 0.69
N ILE A 480 -4.03 2.94 0.71
CA ILE A 480 -5.08 2.91 1.73
C ILE A 480 -5.04 1.64 2.59
N CYS A 481 -4.02 0.81 2.42
CA CYS A 481 -3.74 -0.32 3.31
C CYS A 481 -3.12 0.22 4.60
N GLY A 482 -3.83 0.13 5.71
CA GLY A 482 -3.34 0.58 7.01
C GLY A 482 -2.02 -0.09 7.40
N THR A 483 -1.20 0.61 8.19
CA THR A 483 0.06 0.02 8.68
C THR A 483 -0.18 -1.28 9.44
N ALA A 484 -1.21 -1.32 10.31
CA ALA A 484 -1.60 -2.56 10.99
C ALA A 484 -1.96 -3.68 10.00
N ASP A 485 -2.75 -3.37 8.97
CA ASP A 485 -3.16 -4.34 7.96
C ASP A 485 -1.97 -4.91 7.19
N ARG A 486 -1.01 -4.06 6.82
CA ARG A 486 0.24 -4.49 6.17
C ARG A 486 1.06 -5.42 7.07
N LEU A 487 1.24 -5.07 8.34
CA LEU A 487 2.02 -5.86 9.28
C LEU A 487 1.35 -7.22 9.57
N ILE A 488 0.03 -7.26 9.69
CA ILE A 488 -0.72 -8.51 9.84
C ILE A 488 -0.58 -9.37 8.58
N ASN A 489 -0.66 -8.78 7.39
CA ASN A 489 -0.46 -9.49 6.11
C ASN A 489 0.95 -10.11 6.02
N LEU A 490 2.01 -9.34 6.32
CA LEU A 490 3.40 -9.83 6.37
C LEU A 490 3.54 -11.01 7.33
N ALA A 491 3.04 -10.88 8.56
CA ALA A 491 3.16 -11.91 9.58
C ALA A 491 2.34 -13.16 9.25
N ALA A 492 1.12 -13.01 8.68
CA ALA A 492 0.28 -14.12 8.28
C ALA A 492 0.86 -14.92 7.09
N GLU A 493 1.64 -14.26 6.22
CA GLU A 493 2.37 -14.89 5.12
C GLU A 493 3.79 -15.34 5.50
N HIS A 494 4.16 -15.25 6.77
CA HIS A 494 5.47 -15.65 7.28
C HIS A 494 6.63 -14.95 6.57
N ILE A 495 6.52 -13.63 6.39
CA ILE A 495 7.68 -12.79 6.11
C ILE A 495 8.31 -12.43 7.44
N GLU A 496 9.57 -12.79 7.62
CA GLU A 496 10.28 -12.63 8.91
C GLU A 496 11.01 -11.29 9.01
N PHE A 497 11.41 -10.72 7.87
CA PHE A 497 12.08 -9.42 7.80
C PHE A 497 11.54 -8.57 6.65
N ALA A 498 11.10 -7.35 6.97
CA ALA A 498 10.67 -6.37 5.99
C ALA A 498 11.07 -4.96 6.43
N PRO A 499 11.97 -4.26 5.71
CA PRO A 499 12.20 -2.84 5.95
C PRO A 499 10.95 -2.03 5.59
N THR A 500 10.77 -0.89 6.23
CA THR A 500 9.78 0.09 5.75
C THR A 500 10.28 0.73 4.47
N THR A 501 9.40 0.83 3.48
CA THR A 501 9.74 1.43 2.19
C THR A 501 8.62 2.35 1.71
N GLU A 502 8.14 3.22 2.61
CA GLU A 502 7.09 4.19 2.29
C GLU A 502 7.59 5.26 1.30
N HIS A 503 6.71 5.73 0.43
CA HIS A 503 7.05 6.72 -0.59
C HIS A 503 7.52 8.05 0.02
N ASN A 504 8.74 8.44 -0.33
CA ASN A 504 9.34 9.74 0.00
C ASN A 504 9.29 10.14 1.48
N ARG A 505 9.03 9.21 2.39
CA ARG A 505 8.93 9.44 3.83
C ARG A 505 9.67 8.36 4.60
N ILE A 506 10.49 8.75 5.59
CA ILE A 506 11.07 7.79 6.52
C ILE A 506 10.01 7.48 7.58
N TYR A 507 9.69 6.20 7.74
CA TYR A 507 8.67 5.76 8.68
C TYR A 507 9.16 4.57 9.51
N ASP A 508 8.61 4.42 10.73
CA ASP A 508 9.00 3.36 11.66
C ASP A 508 7.80 2.46 11.99
N TRP A 509 7.88 1.20 11.60
CA TRP A 509 6.85 0.21 11.90
C TRP A 509 7.00 -0.44 13.29
N ARG A 510 8.14 -0.29 13.96
CA ARG A 510 8.42 -0.97 15.24
C ARG A 510 7.33 -0.74 16.31
N PRO A 511 6.83 0.50 16.54
CA PRO A 511 5.78 0.72 17.54
C PRO A 511 4.49 -0.04 17.22
N GLU A 512 4.14 -0.18 15.95
CA GLU A 512 2.93 -0.87 15.53
C GLU A 512 3.10 -2.40 15.59
N ILE A 513 4.27 -2.93 15.24
CA ILE A 513 4.63 -4.35 15.44
C ILE A 513 4.49 -4.73 16.92
N GLU A 514 5.01 -3.89 17.83
CA GLU A 514 4.90 -4.10 19.27
C GLU A 514 3.44 -4.05 19.75
N ARG A 515 2.67 -3.05 19.31
CA ARG A 515 1.25 -2.91 19.64
C ARG A 515 0.42 -4.12 19.21
N LEU A 516 0.71 -4.69 18.07
CA LEU A 516 0.05 -5.88 17.53
C LEU A 516 0.53 -7.19 18.17
N GLY A 517 1.63 -7.13 18.93
CA GLY A 517 2.25 -8.33 19.52
C GLY A 517 2.97 -9.21 18.50
N LEU A 518 3.46 -8.63 17.41
CA LEU A 518 4.08 -9.33 16.28
C LEU A 518 5.60 -9.41 16.38
N SER A 519 6.25 -8.90 17.43
CA SER A 519 7.71 -8.86 17.57
C SER A 519 8.40 -10.23 17.51
N ALA A 520 7.68 -11.32 17.85
CA ALA A 520 8.19 -12.68 17.71
C ALA A 520 8.08 -13.24 16.27
N PHE A 521 7.40 -12.55 15.36
CA PHE A 521 7.07 -13.05 14.03
C PHE A 521 7.57 -12.17 12.89
N LEU A 522 7.90 -10.91 13.15
CA LEU A 522 8.30 -9.94 12.14
C LEU A 522 9.32 -8.95 12.69
N GLN A 523 10.43 -8.80 12.00
CA GLN A 523 11.44 -7.77 12.24
C GLN A 523 11.41 -6.72 11.14
N THR A 524 11.70 -5.47 11.49
CA THR A 524 11.75 -4.34 10.57
C THR A 524 12.95 -3.43 10.84
N VAL A 525 13.26 -2.61 9.87
CA VAL A 525 14.17 -1.47 9.98
C VAL A 525 13.58 -0.30 9.19
N SER A 526 13.70 0.91 9.75
CA SER A 526 13.17 2.10 9.07
C SER A 526 13.93 2.40 7.78
N GLY A 527 13.20 2.65 6.71
CA GLY A 527 13.73 2.95 5.41
C GLY A 527 12.81 3.89 4.62
N ILE A 528 12.96 3.88 3.32
CA ILE A 528 12.24 4.74 2.39
C ILE A 528 12.18 4.09 1.01
N GLU A 529 11.08 4.30 0.26
CA GLU A 529 11.16 4.34 -1.19
C GLU A 529 11.28 5.79 -1.65
N ASN A 530 12.47 6.20 -2.11
CA ASN A 530 12.65 7.52 -2.70
C ASN A 530 12.18 7.52 -4.14
N THR A 531 10.98 8.04 -4.35
CA THR A 531 10.21 7.96 -5.58
C THR A 531 10.40 9.20 -6.42
N GLY A 532 11.12 9.04 -7.53
CA GLY A 532 11.45 10.11 -8.46
C GLY A 532 10.93 9.87 -9.89
N SER A 533 11.04 10.89 -10.74
CA SER A 533 10.49 10.87 -12.10
C SER A 533 11.18 9.88 -13.08
N LYS A 534 12.39 9.40 -12.76
CA LYS A 534 13.20 8.53 -13.64
C LYS A 534 13.53 7.17 -13.04
N ALA A 535 13.52 7.07 -11.73
CA ALA A 535 13.76 5.84 -10.99
C ALA A 535 13.22 5.97 -9.58
N HIS A 536 12.84 4.84 -9.01
CA HIS A 536 12.50 4.70 -7.61
C HIS A 536 13.57 3.87 -6.92
N PHE A 537 13.87 4.19 -5.66
CA PHE A 537 14.92 3.51 -4.90
C PHE A 537 14.46 3.18 -3.51
N ASN A 538 14.53 1.92 -3.11
CA ASN A 538 14.47 1.56 -1.70
C ASN A 538 15.84 1.69 -1.05
N ALA A 539 15.86 2.31 0.12
CA ALA A 539 17.06 2.37 0.93
C ALA A 539 16.74 2.28 2.43
N PHE A 540 17.59 1.61 3.17
CA PHE A 540 17.56 1.47 4.62
C PHE A 540 18.94 1.11 5.18
N PRO A 541 19.27 1.40 6.48
CA PRO A 541 18.40 2.03 7.45
C PRO A 541 18.45 3.56 7.37
N PHE A 542 17.39 4.16 7.91
CA PHE A 542 17.33 5.60 8.22
C PHE A 542 16.66 5.81 9.58
N GLU A 543 16.89 6.98 10.18
CA GLU A 543 16.20 7.37 11.41
C GLU A 543 15.17 8.45 11.08
N PRO A 544 13.87 8.24 11.40
CA PRO A 544 12.88 9.28 11.21
C PRO A 544 13.14 10.48 12.11
N VAL A 545 12.99 11.68 11.55
CA VAL A 545 13.07 12.95 12.29
C VAL A 545 11.66 13.53 12.40
N PRO A 546 10.94 13.27 13.49
CA PRO A 546 9.55 13.67 13.66
C PRO A 546 9.35 15.17 13.50
N PHE A 547 8.16 15.57 13.03
CA PHE A 547 7.73 16.96 12.87
C PHE A 547 8.60 17.77 11.89
N THR A 548 9.31 17.11 10.99
CA THR A 548 10.03 17.69 9.85
C THR A 548 9.46 17.18 8.53
N GLN A 549 9.76 17.88 7.44
CA GLN A 549 9.31 17.48 6.11
C GLN A 549 9.67 16.01 5.82
N ASP A 550 8.64 15.18 5.52
CA ASP A 550 8.77 13.77 5.18
C ASP A 550 9.56 12.94 6.24
N ASN A 551 9.50 13.34 7.51
CA ASN A 551 10.31 12.79 8.61
C ASN A 551 11.82 12.80 8.32
N GLY A 552 12.30 13.84 7.66
CA GLY A 552 13.72 14.01 7.37
C GLY A 552 14.22 13.24 6.16
N ALA A 553 13.35 12.81 5.27
CA ALA A 553 13.72 12.10 4.05
C ALA A 553 14.42 13.02 3.03
N PRO A 554 15.35 12.47 2.20
CA PRO A 554 15.95 13.23 1.11
C PRO A 554 14.97 13.47 -0.04
N VAL A 555 15.13 14.59 -0.72
CA VAL A 555 14.39 14.87 -1.97
C VAL A 555 15.07 14.12 -3.11
N TRP A 556 14.29 13.46 -3.97
CA TRP A 556 14.80 12.82 -5.17
C TRP A 556 15.35 13.83 -6.19
N ASN A 557 16.25 13.37 -7.04
CA ASN A 557 16.79 14.13 -8.15
C ASN A 557 16.38 13.53 -9.50
N ALA A 558 16.29 14.35 -10.54
CA ALA A 558 15.98 13.88 -11.89
C ALA A 558 17.09 12.98 -12.48
N ASP A 559 18.31 13.10 -12.01
CA ASP A 559 19.40 12.15 -12.30
C ASP A 559 19.38 11.05 -11.22
N PRO A 560 19.07 9.79 -11.57
CA PRO A 560 19.01 8.70 -10.61
C PRO A 560 20.35 8.41 -9.91
N ARG A 561 21.47 8.79 -10.51
CA ARG A 561 22.81 8.64 -9.88
C ARG A 561 22.95 9.55 -8.67
N ILE A 562 22.46 10.80 -8.78
CA ILE A 562 22.46 11.75 -7.66
C ILE A 562 21.55 11.23 -6.54
N THR A 563 20.38 10.71 -6.88
CA THR A 563 19.47 10.10 -5.88
C THR A 563 20.15 8.93 -5.16
N ALA A 564 20.74 7.99 -5.89
CA ALA A 564 21.42 6.83 -5.30
C ALA A 564 22.56 7.24 -4.37
N LEU A 565 23.40 8.21 -4.78
CA LEU A 565 24.47 8.74 -3.94
C LEU A 565 23.95 9.48 -2.72
N THR A 566 22.91 10.31 -2.89
CA THR A 566 22.25 11.01 -1.77
C THR A 566 21.74 10.02 -0.73
N LEU A 567 21.09 8.93 -1.15
CA LEU A 567 20.62 7.89 -0.25
C LEU A 567 21.76 7.19 0.49
N ARG A 568 22.90 6.95 -0.17
CA ARG A 568 24.09 6.39 0.48
C ARG A 568 24.62 7.25 1.62
N GLU A 569 24.64 8.56 1.42
CA GLU A 569 25.30 9.52 2.32
C GLU A 569 24.31 10.20 3.28
N TRP A 570 22.99 10.02 3.10
CA TRP A 570 21.97 10.73 3.87
C TRP A 570 22.07 10.49 5.38
N GLN A 571 21.83 11.53 6.18
CA GLN A 571 21.97 11.60 7.63
C GLN A 571 23.44 11.41 8.06
N LYS A 572 23.96 10.23 8.04
CA LYS A 572 25.35 9.86 8.25
C LYS A 572 25.72 8.67 7.37
N PRO A 573 26.93 8.55 6.92
CA PRO A 573 27.37 7.36 6.20
C PRO A 573 27.12 6.10 7.03
N GLU A 574 26.40 5.13 6.45
CA GLU A 574 26.20 3.80 6.99
C GLU A 574 26.69 2.78 5.96
N PRO A 575 27.86 2.15 6.19
CA PRO A 575 28.47 1.24 5.21
C PRO A 575 27.57 0.07 4.82
N ASP A 576 26.73 -0.37 5.75
CA ASP A 576 25.83 -1.49 5.54
C ASP A 576 24.49 -1.08 4.91
N ARG A 577 24.27 0.23 4.68
CA ARG A 577 23.04 0.73 4.05
C ARG A 577 22.79 0.04 2.72
N TRP A 578 21.58 -0.51 2.59
CA TRP A 578 21.07 -1.06 1.34
C TRP A 578 20.54 0.06 0.45
N VAL A 579 20.81 -0.01 -0.84
CA VAL A 579 20.21 0.85 -1.87
C VAL A 579 19.87 -0.01 -3.08
N GLN A 580 18.60 -0.15 -3.41
CA GLN A 580 18.13 -0.88 -4.60
C GLN A 580 17.35 0.03 -5.53
N ILE A 581 17.36 -0.27 -6.82
CA ILE A 581 16.49 0.35 -7.81
C ILE A 581 15.23 -0.51 -7.96
N ASN A 582 14.06 0.14 -7.83
CA ASN A 582 12.77 -0.52 -7.81
C ASN A 582 12.17 -0.58 -9.21
N HIS A 583 11.46 -1.69 -9.54
CA HIS A 583 10.71 -1.88 -10.79
C HIS A 583 11.21 -1.01 -11.97
N PRO A 584 12.54 -0.99 -12.25
CA PRO A 584 13.15 0.01 -13.11
C PRO A 584 12.65 -0.07 -14.56
N ASP A 585 12.56 1.08 -15.23
CA ASP A 585 12.64 1.12 -16.69
C ASP A 585 14.10 0.83 -17.10
N LEU A 586 14.36 -0.46 -17.30
CA LEU A 586 15.69 -0.95 -17.56
C LEU A 586 16.31 -0.35 -18.78
N PHE A 587 15.52 -0.24 -19.84
CA PHE A 587 16.01 0.34 -21.06
C PHE A 587 16.51 1.77 -20.80
N ALA A 588 15.66 2.62 -20.18
CA ALA A 588 16.03 4.00 -19.90
C ALA A 588 17.21 4.12 -18.92
N ASN A 589 17.25 3.26 -17.90
CA ASN A 589 18.26 3.37 -16.85
C ASN A 589 19.62 2.77 -17.24
N PHE A 590 19.65 1.69 -18.06
CA PHE A 590 20.89 0.94 -18.29
C PHE A 590 21.24 0.73 -19.76
N PHE A 591 20.33 0.90 -20.70
CA PHE A 591 20.56 0.51 -22.11
C PHE A 591 20.34 1.64 -23.12
N GLU A 592 19.64 2.71 -22.80
CA GLU A 592 19.36 3.81 -23.71
C GLU A 592 20.62 4.56 -24.08
N LYS A 593 20.85 4.78 -25.37
CA LYS A 593 21.95 5.62 -25.85
C LYS A 593 21.65 7.08 -25.51
N ARG A 594 22.50 7.69 -24.70
CA ARG A 594 22.38 9.09 -24.29
C ARG A 594 23.39 9.99 -24.99
N ALA A 595 23.04 11.25 -25.17
CA ALA A 595 23.91 12.25 -25.82
C ALA A 595 25.05 12.75 -24.92
N THR A 596 25.40 12.02 -23.84
CA THR A 596 26.44 12.41 -22.87
C THR A 596 27.84 12.11 -23.34
N GLY A 597 28.01 11.34 -24.45
CA GLY A 597 29.34 10.91 -24.90
C GLY A 597 29.96 9.77 -24.10
N ASP A 598 29.28 9.26 -23.07
CA ASP A 598 29.75 8.14 -22.25
C ASP A 598 29.75 6.85 -23.07
N LYS A 599 30.75 5.99 -22.83
CA LYS A 599 30.85 4.66 -23.45
C LYS A 599 29.77 3.70 -22.91
N GLU A 600 29.30 3.91 -21.68
CA GLU A 600 28.22 3.15 -21.08
C GLU A 600 26.87 3.72 -21.49
N HIS A 601 25.96 2.86 -21.91
CA HIS A 601 24.56 3.21 -22.15
C HIS A 601 23.79 3.44 -20.83
N GLY A 602 22.66 4.11 -20.90
CA GLY A 602 21.84 4.48 -19.75
C GLY A 602 22.47 5.59 -18.94
N TYR A 603 22.31 5.53 -17.62
CA TYR A 603 23.02 6.40 -16.67
C TYR A 603 24.34 5.76 -16.29
N ALA A 604 25.42 6.18 -16.95
CA ALA A 604 26.75 5.61 -16.77
C ALA A 604 27.14 5.57 -15.28
N GLY A 605 27.61 4.41 -14.83
CA GLY A 605 28.01 4.17 -13.45
C GLY A 605 26.88 3.90 -12.46
N LEU A 606 25.60 4.02 -12.82
CA LEU A 606 24.47 3.78 -11.91
C LEU A 606 24.53 2.40 -11.25
N VAL A 607 24.91 1.38 -12.02
CA VAL A 607 25.00 -0.01 -11.52
C VAL A 607 25.98 -0.16 -10.34
N ARG A 608 27.01 0.70 -10.27
CA ARG A 608 27.99 0.71 -9.16
C ARG A 608 27.53 1.47 -7.92
N MET A 609 26.38 2.16 -8.00
CA MET A 609 25.81 2.98 -6.93
C MET A 609 24.69 2.26 -6.19
N ILE A 610 24.22 1.13 -6.72
CA ILE A 610 23.15 0.31 -6.17
C ILE A 610 23.68 -1.06 -5.73
N ASP A 611 23.00 -1.66 -4.74
CA ASP A 611 23.28 -3.01 -4.25
C ASP A 611 22.36 -4.04 -4.89
N GLY A 612 21.13 -3.64 -5.16
CA GLY A 612 20.07 -4.51 -5.65
C GLY A 612 19.27 -3.91 -6.79
N TYR A 613 18.60 -4.78 -7.49
CA TYR A 613 17.85 -4.54 -8.69
C TYR A 613 16.59 -5.40 -8.71
N GLU A 614 15.42 -4.80 -8.74
CA GLU A 614 14.17 -5.58 -8.79
C GLU A 614 13.97 -6.26 -10.13
N THR A 615 14.16 -7.59 -10.13
CA THR A 615 13.80 -8.43 -11.27
C THR A 615 12.32 -8.79 -11.24
N GLN A 616 11.76 -8.93 -10.02
CA GLN A 616 10.34 -9.24 -9.81
C GLN A 616 9.73 -8.38 -8.71
N ASN A 617 8.47 -8.00 -8.91
CA ASN A 617 7.59 -7.46 -7.88
C ASN A 617 6.41 -8.41 -7.64
N TYR A 618 5.47 -8.57 -8.60
CA TYR A 618 4.36 -9.53 -8.54
C TYR A 618 4.12 -10.14 -9.94
N GLY A 619 3.47 -11.31 -9.97
CA GLY A 619 3.20 -12.05 -11.21
C GLY A 619 4.24 -13.14 -11.51
N ASP A 620 4.08 -13.81 -12.65
CA ASP A 620 4.94 -14.92 -13.06
C ASP A 620 6.34 -14.47 -13.49
N SER A 621 7.34 -15.25 -13.11
CA SER A 621 8.70 -15.12 -13.64
C SER A 621 8.77 -15.50 -15.11
N ARG A 622 9.63 -14.81 -15.84
CA ARG A 622 9.94 -15.05 -17.24
C ARG A 622 11.38 -15.49 -17.48
N ILE A 623 12.09 -15.84 -16.43
CA ILE A 623 13.52 -16.19 -16.51
C ILE A 623 13.81 -17.35 -17.45
N LEU A 624 12.88 -18.31 -17.60
CA LEU A 624 12.99 -19.44 -18.51
C LEU A 624 12.50 -19.16 -19.94
N ASP A 625 11.79 -18.05 -20.17
CA ASP A 625 11.30 -17.67 -21.49
C ASP A 625 12.44 -17.19 -22.40
N LEU A 626 13.48 -16.62 -21.80
CA LEU A 626 14.65 -16.06 -22.49
C LEU A 626 14.26 -15.11 -23.64
N THR A 627 13.24 -14.30 -23.44
CA THR A 627 12.77 -13.30 -24.40
C THR A 627 12.98 -11.89 -23.85
N PRO A 628 13.44 -10.93 -24.68
CA PRO A 628 13.79 -9.59 -24.21
C PRO A 628 12.56 -8.76 -23.81
N PHE A 629 11.40 -9.06 -24.39
CA PHE A 629 10.16 -8.31 -24.15
C PHE A 629 8.92 -9.14 -24.48
N THR A 630 7.78 -8.65 -24.04
CA THR A 630 6.43 -9.08 -24.47
C THR A 630 5.66 -7.89 -25.03
N ILE A 631 4.52 -8.15 -25.68
CA ILE A 631 3.58 -7.10 -26.08
C ILE A 631 2.49 -7.00 -25.02
N GLY A 632 2.45 -5.87 -24.36
CA GLY A 632 1.43 -5.49 -23.40
C GLY A 632 0.48 -4.43 -23.95
N ARG A 633 -0.36 -3.87 -23.07
CA ARG A 633 -1.23 -2.75 -23.40
C ARG A 633 -1.05 -1.64 -22.37
N THR A 634 -1.07 -0.40 -22.85
CA THR A 634 -1.11 0.78 -21.99
C THR A 634 -2.50 0.92 -21.35
N ALA A 635 -2.61 1.76 -20.32
CA ALA A 635 -3.90 2.10 -19.70
C ALA A 635 -4.94 2.64 -20.70
N ALA A 636 -4.49 3.25 -21.80
CA ALA A 636 -5.34 3.72 -22.90
C ALA A 636 -5.68 2.61 -23.93
N GLY A 637 -5.26 1.35 -23.68
CA GLY A 637 -5.54 0.18 -24.53
C GLY A 637 -4.60 0.03 -25.74
N ALA A 638 -3.66 0.96 -25.98
CA ALA A 638 -2.69 0.84 -27.06
C ALA A 638 -1.64 -0.23 -26.74
N GLU A 639 -1.18 -0.95 -27.76
CA GLU A 639 -0.10 -1.91 -27.63
C GLU A 639 1.21 -1.21 -27.24
N SER A 640 2.00 -1.90 -26.41
CA SER A 640 3.29 -1.39 -25.91
C SER A 640 4.29 -2.53 -25.75
N VAL A 641 5.57 -2.21 -25.93
CA VAL A 641 6.68 -3.14 -25.64
C VAL A 641 6.93 -3.15 -24.15
N VAL A 642 6.81 -4.31 -23.52
CA VAL A 642 7.10 -4.52 -22.10
C VAL A 642 8.38 -5.31 -21.98
N TRP A 643 9.44 -4.67 -21.58
CA TRP A 643 10.76 -5.27 -21.41
C TRP A 643 10.75 -6.28 -20.26
N GLN A 644 11.47 -7.39 -20.43
CA GLN A 644 11.61 -8.44 -19.44
C GLN A 644 12.86 -8.16 -18.59
N ARG A 645 12.65 -7.79 -17.33
CA ARG A 645 13.73 -7.40 -16.40
C ARG A 645 14.73 -8.52 -16.17
N GLU A 646 14.24 -9.75 -15.99
CA GLU A 646 15.11 -10.92 -15.81
C GLU A 646 16.01 -11.17 -17.02
N PHE A 647 15.48 -11.06 -18.24
CA PHE A 647 16.29 -11.19 -19.46
C PHE A 647 17.37 -10.11 -19.55
N GLN A 648 17.01 -8.87 -19.25
CA GLN A 648 17.96 -7.77 -19.27
C GLN A 648 19.01 -7.90 -18.16
N TRP A 649 18.62 -8.40 -16.98
CA TRP A 649 19.55 -8.71 -15.90
C TRP A 649 20.58 -9.77 -16.34
N LEU A 650 20.15 -10.85 -17.01
CA LEU A 650 21.08 -11.85 -17.57
C LEU A 650 22.05 -11.24 -18.60
N GLN A 651 21.59 -10.33 -19.45
CA GLN A 651 22.48 -9.57 -20.35
C GLN A 651 23.47 -8.68 -19.57
N MET A 652 23.02 -8.03 -18.50
CA MET A 652 23.89 -7.19 -17.64
C MET A 652 24.98 -8.04 -16.99
N LEU A 653 24.67 -9.21 -16.47
CA LEU A 653 25.62 -10.16 -15.91
C LEU A 653 26.70 -10.54 -16.94
N ASN A 654 26.28 -10.89 -18.17
CA ASN A 654 27.16 -11.23 -19.27
C ASN A 654 28.07 -10.07 -19.73
N GLN A 655 27.73 -8.84 -19.36
CA GLN A 655 28.55 -7.65 -19.64
C GLN A 655 29.40 -7.21 -18.45
N GLY A 656 29.40 -7.94 -17.34
CA GLY A 656 30.11 -7.56 -16.12
C GLY A 656 29.44 -6.44 -15.32
N ARG A 657 28.18 -6.11 -15.61
CA ARG A 657 27.38 -5.19 -14.81
C ARG A 657 26.70 -5.97 -13.69
N ILE A 658 27.50 -6.40 -12.74
CA ILE A 658 27.06 -7.28 -11.66
C ILE A 658 26.30 -6.47 -10.60
N THR A 659 25.05 -6.85 -10.35
CA THR A 659 24.23 -6.39 -9.23
C THR A 659 23.28 -7.51 -8.81
N ALA A 660 22.91 -7.56 -7.54
CA ALA A 660 22.04 -8.60 -7.02
C ALA A 660 20.59 -8.44 -7.53
N ALA A 661 20.02 -9.54 -8.04
CA ALA A 661 18.59 -9.60 -8.29
C ALA A 661 17.83 -9.62 -6.97
N VAL A 662 16.70 -8.92 -6.93
CA VAL A 662 15.80 -8.81 -5.79
C VAL A 662 14.38 -9.18 -6.26
N ALA A 663 13.67 -9.96 -5.46
CA ALA A 663 12.26 -10.26 -5.67
C ALA A 663 11.45 -9.72 -4.49
N VAL A 664 10.41 -8.97 -4.80
CA VAL A 664 9.61 -8.20 -3.85
C VAL A 664 8.15 -8.19 -4.27
N CYS A 665 7.27 -7.74 -3.38
CA CYS A 665 5.84 -7.64 -3.68
C CYS A 665 5.41 -6.25 -4.15
N ASP A 666 6.07 -5.19 -3.73
CA ASP A 666 5.60 -3.80 -3.99
C ASP A 666 4.12 -3.67 -3.60
N ALA A 667 3.79 -4.11 -2.38
CA ALA A 667 2.44 -4.43 -2.01
C ALA A 667 1.67 -3.20 -1.54
N HIS A 668 0.48 -2.95 -2.12
CA HIS A 668 -0.39 -1.81 -1.83
C HIS A 668 -1.77 -2.21 -1.26
N SER A 669 -2.07 -3.49 -1.15
CA SER A 669 -3.29 -4.02 -0.54
C SER A 669 -2.99 -5.31 0.21
N VAL A 670 -3.97 -5.90 0.83
CA VAL A 670 -3.86 -7.25 1.42
C VAL A 670 -4.29 -8.30 0.41
N PHE A 671 -5.40 -8.05 -0.29
CA PHE A 671 -5.90 -8.92 -1.35
C PHE A 671 -5.51 -8.37 -2.73
N GLY A 672 -5.10 -9.23 -3.63
CA GLY A 672 -4.76 -8.86 -5.00
C GLY A 672 -3.31 -8.40 -5.18
N ASN A 673 -2.95 -7.24 -4.68
CA ASN A 673 -1.58 -6.74 -4.60
C ASN A 673 -1.10 -6.75 -3.15
N GLY A 674 -1.16 -7.92 -2.52
CA GLY A 674 -0.69 -8.18 -1.17
C GLY A 674 0.62 -8.95 -1.14
N VAL A 675 1.17 -9.05 0.06
CA VAL A 675 2.33 -9.90 0.33
C VAL A 675 1.96 -11.38 0.19
N GLY A 676 2.95 -12.21 -0.13
CA GLY A 676 2.81 -13.66 -0.15
C GLY A 676 3.10 -14.32 -1.49
N GLY A 677 3.16 -13.56 -2.58
CA GLY A 677 3.66 -14.04 -3.85
C GLY A 677 5.17 -14.20 -3.80
N TRP A 678 5.90 -13.18 -4.21
CA TRP A 678 7.35 -13.14 -4.21
C TRP A 678 7.96 -12.85 -2.84
N ARG A 679 9.13 -13.42 -2.59
CA ARG A 679 10.00 -13.13 -1.45
C ARG A 679 11.43 -13.57 -1.71
N MET A 680 12.32 -13.16 -0.83
CA MET A 680 13.72 -13.60 -0.84
C MET A 680 14.00 -14.46 0.39
N TYR A 681 15.02 -15.33 0.28
CA TYR A 681 15.67 -15.98 1.41
C TYR A 681 17.13 -15.58 1.44
N MET A 682 17.61 -15.21 2.63
CA MET A 682 19.01 -14.82 2.88
C MET A 682 19.54 -15.56 4.09
N PRO A 683 20.85 -15.88 4.14
CA PRO A 683 21.47 -16.46 5.33
C PRO A 683 21.26 -15.56 6.54
N SER A 684 21.03 -16.18 7.69
CA SER A 684 20.92 -15.51 8.99
C SER A 684 21.49 -16.39 10.08
N SER A 685 22.18 -15.78 11.04
CA SER A 685 22.66 -16.45 12.26
C SER A 685 21.54 -16.78 13.23
N SER A 686 20.37 -16.16 13.07
CA SER A 686 19.17 -16.41 13.87
C SER A 686 17.96 -16.70 13.01
N ASP A 687 17.18 -17.70 13.41
CA ASP A 687 15.88 -18.07 12.84
C ASP A 687 14.71 -17.50 13.69
N GLU A 688 15.03 -16.65 14.67
CA GLU A 688 14.05 -15.95 15.48
C GLU A 688 13.93 -14.50 14.99
N PRO A 689 12.77 -14.06 14.46
CA PRO A 689 12.62 -12.72 13.87
C PRO A 689 13.09 -11.59 14.79
N ALA A 690 12.77 -11.65 16.07
CA ALA A 690 13.22 -10.65 17.05
C ALA A 690 14.76 -10.52 17.20
N LYS A 691 15.53 -11.49 16.69
CA LYS A 691 17.00 -11.54 16.77
C LYS A 691 17.69 -11.40 15.42
N ILE A 692 16.94 -11.19 14.35
CA ILE A 692 17.51 -10.99 13.01
C ILE A 692 18.37 -9.72 13.01
N ASP A 693 19.62 -9.87 12.60
CA ASP A 693 20.49 -8.71 12.33
C ASP A 693 20.36 -8.31 10.85
N TRP A 694 19.73 -7.17 10.60
CA TRP A 694 19.55 -6.64 9.26
C TRP A 694 20.89 -6.41 8.53
N ARG A 695 22.00 -6.17 9.26
CA ARG A 695 23.34 -5.99 8.68
C ARG A 695 23.85 -7.28 8.06
N GLU A 696 23.65 -8.39 8.74
CA GLU A 696 23.98 -9.71 8.20
C GLU A 696 23.19 -10.00 6.92
N ASN A 697 21.88 -9.74 6.94
CA ASN A 697 21.03 -9.94 5.76
C ASN A 697 21.43 -9.02 4.59
N THR A 698 21.65 -7.73 4.84
CA THR A 698 22.09 -6.81 3.77
C THR A 698 23.47 -7.16 3.23
N ALA A 699 24.42 -7.57 4.09
CA ALA A 699 25.73 -8.01 3.66
C ALA A 699 25.68 -9.26 2.76
N ALA A 700 24.78 -10.22 3.09
CA ALA A 700 24.54 -11.39 2.26
C ALA A 700 23.88 -11.00 0.91
N ALA A 701 22.86 -10.16 0.95
CA ALA A 701 22.16 -9.68 -0.25
C ALA A 701 23.10 -8.91 -1.20
N LYS A 702 23.97 -8.01 -0.67
CA LYS A 702 24.98 -7.29 -1.45
C LYS A 702 25.96 -8.21 -2.19
N LYS A 703 26.28 -9.35 -1.58
CA LYS A 703 27.10 -10.38 -2.21
C LYS A 703 26.33 -11.23 -3.22
N GLY A 704 25.01 -11.08 -3.31
CA GLY A 704 24.14 -11.94 -4.10
C GLY A 704 23.90 -13.31 -3.44
N CYS A 705 24.12 -13.46 -2.14
CA CYS A 705 23.79 -14.69 -1.43
C CYS A 705 22.29 -14.67 -1.05
N SER A 706 21.44 -14.84 -2.05
CA SER A 706 19.98 -14.85 -1.87
C SER A 706 19.28 -15.75 -2.89
N TYR A 707 18.14 -16.30 -2.46
CA TYR A 707 17.19 -17.04 -3.30
C TYR A 707 15.92 -16.20 -3.46
N LEU A 708 15.36 -16.22 -4.66
CA LEU A 708 14.14 -15.51 -5.04
C LEU A 708 13.07 -16.55 -5.32
N THR A 709 11.88 -16.41 -4.68
CA THR A 709 10.90 -17.50 -4.79
C THR A 709 9.46 -17.01 -4.65
N THR A 710 8.54 -17.78 -5.26
CA THR A 710 7.10 -17.71 -5.02
C THR A 710 6.57 -18.90 -4.22
N GLY A 711 7.42 -19.89 -3.88
CA GLY A 711 6.96 -21.09 -3.18
C GLY A 711 8.07 -22.07 -2.82
N PRO A 712 8.85 -22.57 -3.80
CA PRO A 712 9.93 -23.52 -3.53
C PRO A 712 11.08 -22.91 -2.74
N PHE A 713 11.56 -23.59 -1.70
CA PHE A 713 12.81 -23.26 -1.05
C PHE A 713 13.94 -23.98 -1.78
N LEU A 714 14.69 -23.22 -2.57
CA LEU A 714 15.80 -23.70 -3.38
C LEU A 714 17.11 -23.56 -2.60
N GLN A 715 17.92 -24.61 -2.56
CA GLN A 715 19.28 -24.58 -1.99
C GLN A 715 20.25 -25.03 -3.07
N VAL A 716 21.25 -24.19 -3.34
CA VAL A 716 22.31 -24.48 -4.32
C VAL A 716 23.66 -24.19 -3.68
N GLN A 717 24.58 -25.15 -3.82
CA GLN A 717 25.93 -25.03 -3.31
C GLN A 717 26.90 -25.74 -4.26
N ALA A 718 28.02 -25.12 -4.60
CA ALA A 718 29.09 -25.80 -5.29
C ALA A 718 29.76 -26.86 -4.39
N ALA A 719 30.44 -27.85 -4.98
CA ALA A 719 31.06 -28.95 -4.23
C ALA A 719 32.10 -28.49 -3.19
N ASP A 720 32.70 -27.34 -3.35
CA ASP A 720 33.65 -26.72 -2.42
C ASP A 720 32.98 -25.91 -1.30
N GLY A 721 31.67 -25.84 -1.29
CA GLY A 721 30.88 -25.08 -0.29
C GLY A 721 30.49 -23.68 -0.74
N THR A 722 30.85 -23.24 -1.95
CA THR A 722 30.51 -21.89 -2.45
C THR A 722 28.99 -21.77 -2.63
N LEU A 723 28.39 -20.74 -2.04
CA LEU A 723 26.99 -20.35 -2.15
C LEU A 723 26.78 -19.34 -3.31
N PRO A 724 25.53 -19.08 -3.73
CA PRO A 724 25.20 -17.98 -4.64
C PRO A 724 25.86 -16.65 -4.24
N GLY A 725 26.28 -15.86 -5.23
CA GLY A 725 27.08 -14.65 -5.05
C GLY A 725 28.59 -14.89 -4.91
N GLY A 726 29.00 -16.12 -4.64
CA GLY A 726 30.41 -16.52 -4.53
C GLY A 726 31.00 -17.01 -5.85
N THR A 727 32.35 -17.11 -5.88
CA THR A 727 33.13 -17.62 -7.01
C THR A 727 33.77 -18.96 -6.65
N THR A 728 33.63 -19.97 -7.51
CA THR A 728 34.28 -21.28 -7.38
C THR A 728 35.11 -21.59 -8.62
N ARG A 729 35.98 -22.57 -8.52
CA ARG A 729 36.85 -23.00 -9.64
C ARG A 729 36.32 -24.27 -10.31
N SER A 730 36.49 -24.33 -11.63
CA SER A 730 36.23 -25.57 -12.33
C SER A 730 37.31 -26.62 -12.07
N LYS A 731 36.88 -27.90 -12.02
CA LYS A 731 37.80 -29.07 -11.98
C LYS A 731 37.60 -29.87 -13.25
N ASN A 732 38.66 -30.05 -14.02
CA ASN A 732 38.61 -30.82 -15.28
C ASN A 732 37.52 -30.35 -16.26
N GLY A 733 37.29 -29.02 -16.35
CA GLY A 733 36.28 -28.42 -17.23
C GLY A 733 34.83 -28.63 -16.75
N LYS A 734 34.61 -28.90 -15.47
CA LYS A 734 33.28 -29.10 -14.86
C LYS A 734 33.19 -28.44 -13.51
N VAL A 735 31.95 -28.10 -13.14
CA VAL A 735 31.56 -27.71 -11.77
C VAL A 735 30.41 -28.58 -11.32
N THR A 736 30.47 -29.07 -10.08
CA THR A 736 29.38 -29.84 -9.48
C THR A 736 28.58 -28.93 -8.56
N LEU A 737 27.27 -28.82 -8.81
CA LEU A 737 26.31 -28.13 -7.95
C LEU A 737 25.47 -29.16 -7.18
N LYS A 738 25.40 -29.02 -5.86
CA LYS A 738 24.41 -29.68 -5.02
C LYS A 738 23.12 -28.87 -5.08
N VAL A 739 22.07 -29.45 -5.61
CA VAL A 739 20.75 -28.80 -5.77
C VAL A 739 19.73 -29.53 -4.94
N ARG A 740 19.05 -28.79 -4.03
CA ARG A 740 17.94 -29.33 -3.24
C ARG A 740 16.78 -28.36 -3.28
N VAL A 741 15.58 -28.88 -3.53
CA VAL A 741 14.32 -28.09 -3.57
C VAL A 741 13.33 -28.66 -2.57
N GLN A 742 12.84 -27.85 -1.69
CA GLN A 742 11.80 -28.18 -0.72
C GLN A 742 10.53 -27.36 -1.00
N CYS A 743 9.37 -27.98 -0.83
CA CYS A 743 8.07 -27.31 -0.89
C CYS A 743 7.18 -27.84 0.24
N THR A 744 6.28 -27.00 0.69
CA THR A 744 5.18 -27.39 1.56
C THR A 744 4.22 -28.38 0.86
N ASP A 745 3.22 -28.89 1.56
CA ASP A 745 2.30 -29.92 1.11
C ASP A 745 1.30 -29.46 0.04
N TRP A 746 1.18 -28.15 -0.16
CA TRP A 746 0.28 -27.56 -1.15
C TRP A 746 1.01 -26.91 -2.34
N ILE A 747 2.33 -27.04 -2.40
CA ILE A 747 3.19 -26.55 -3.49
C ILE A 747 3.99 -27.71 -4.08
N ASP A 748 4.14 -27.77 -5.39
CA ASP A 748 4.97 -28.77 -6.07
C ASP A 748 5.73 -28.17 -7.25
N ILE A 749 6.77 -28.88 -7.70
CA ILE A 749 7.58 -28.56 -8.86
C ILE A 749 7.65 -29.75 -9.82
N ASP A 750 7.82 -29.47 -11.11
CA ASP A 750 7.97 -30.49 -12.15
C ASP A 750 9.16 -30.24 -13.07
N ARG A 751 9.93 -29.17 -12.85
CA ARG A 751 11.12 -28.84 -13.62
C ARG A 751 12.21 -28.20 -12.77
N VAL A 752 13.46 -28.58 -13.03
CA VAL A 752 14.70 -27.92 -12.57
C VAL A 752 15.60 -27.70 -13.76
N GLN A 753 16.02 -26.46 -14.01
CA GLN A 753 16.87 -26.06 -15.11
C GLN A 753 18.10 -25.33 -14.60
N VAL A 754 19.30 -25.67 -15.11
CA VAL A 754 20.49 -24.85 -14.88
C VAL A 754 20.72 -23.95 -16.09
N LEU A 755 20.82 -22.65 -15.82
CA LEU A 755 21.24 -21.65 -16.81
C LEU A 755 22.76 -21.46 -16.72
N VAL A 756 23.41 -21.42 -17.89
CA VAL A 756 24.83 -21.12 -18.03
C VAL A 756 24.97 -19.84 -18.84
N ASN A 757 25.49 -18.78 -18.24
CA ASN A 757 25.55 -17.46 -18.87
C ASN A 757 24.19 -17.00 -19.44
N GLY A 758 23.10 -17.27 -18.70
CA GLY A 758 21.72 -16.95 -19.11
C GLY A 758 21.13 -17.83 -20.19
N ARG A 759 21.85 -18.84 -20.70
CA ARG A 759 21.33 -19.84 -21.67
C ARG A 759 20.87 -21.10 -20.95
N ALA A 760 19.83 -21.73 -21.46
CA ALA A 760 19.19 -22.94 -20.91
C ALA A 760 19.57 -24.20 -21.73
N PRO A 761 20.71 -24.87 -21.48
CA PRO A 761 21.07 -26.11 -22.20
C PRO A 761 20.07 -27.21 -21.87
N GLU A 762 19.63 -27.97 -22.90
CA GLU A 762 18.70 -29.09 -22.71
C GLU A 762 19.31 -30.22 -21.86
N SER A 763 20.62 -30.42 -21.95
CA SER A 763 21.33 -31.41 -21.10
C SER A 763 21.30 -31.11 -19.60
N LEU A 764 20.93 -29.88 -19.22
CA LEU A 764 20.79 -29.43 -17.85
C LEU A 764 19.33 -29.09 -17.51
N ASN A 765 18.38 -29.67 -18.24
CA ASN A 765 16.93 -29.51 -18.09
C ASN A 765 16.34 -30.81 -17.52
N PHE A 766 16.04 -30.83 -16.23
CA PHE A 766 15.48 -31.96 -15.53
C PHE A 766 13.97 -31.77 -15.39
N LYS A 767 13.17 -32.57 -16.09
CA LYS A 767 11.71 -32.56 -15.98
C LYS A 767 11.24 -33.84 -15.29
N ARG A 768 10.20 -33.72 -14.45
CA ARG A 768 9.60 -34.90 -13.78
C ARG A 768 9.19 -35.98 -14.78
N SER A 769 8.75 -35.60 -15.98
CA SER A 769 8.36 -36.52 -17.06
C SER A 769 9.53 -37.36 -17.64
N SER A 770 10.76 -36.80 -17.65
CA SER A 770 11.95 -37.47 -18.20
C SER A 770 12.95 -37.93 -17.14
N HIS A 771 12.91 -37.38 -15.94
CA HIS A 771 13.82 -37.65 -14.82
C HIS A 771 13.04 -37.96 -13.55
N ALA A 772 12.01 -38.81 -13.64
CA ALA A 772 11.09 -39.10 -12.54
C ALA A 772 11.79 -39.56 -11.24
N GLY A 773 12.96 -40.22 -11.36
CA GLY A 773 13.73 -40.71 -10.20
C GLY A 773 14.36 -39.59 -9.32
N ASP A 774 14.56 -38.41 -9.89
CA ASP A 774 15.13 -37.26 -9.17
C ASP A 774 14.06 -36.46 -8.43
N PHE A 775 12.77 -36.61 -8.79
CA PHE A 775 11.64 -35.94 -8.17
C PHE A 775 10.98 -36.84 -7.12
N LYS A 776 10.65 -36.25 -5.97
CA LYS A 776 10.04 -36.93 -4.83
C LYS A 776 8.67 -36.33 -4.50
N ASN A 777 7.83 -37.10 -3.78
CA ASN A 777 6.49 -36.67 -3.37
C ASN A 777 6.43 -36.03 -1.97
N GLY A 778 7.55 -36.07 -1.20
CA GLY A 778 7.64 -35.49 0.14
C GLY A 778 7.89 -33.98 0.11
N VAL A 779 8.34 -33.46 1.23
CA VAL A 779 8.76 -32.05 1.37
C VAL A 779 9.95 -31.75 0.46
N VAL A 780 10.95 -32.63 0.44
CA VAL A 780 12.03 -32.55 -0.55
C VAL A 780 11.47 -32.99 -1.91
N LYS A 781 11.34 -32.09 -2.84
CA LYS A 781 10.78 -32.33 -4.16
C LYS A 781 11.84 -32.78 -5.19
N PHE A 782 13.04 -32.24 -5.05
CA PHE A 782 14.17 -32.55 -5.91
C PHE A 782 15.48 -32.51 -5.12
N GLU A 783 16.39 -33.47 -5.37
CA GLU A 783 17.71 -33.49 -4.76
C GLU A 783 18.69 -34.20 -5.67
N ARG A 784 19.72 -33.49 -6.12
CA ARG A 784 20.70 -34.01 -7.07
C ARG A 784 22.02 -33.24 -7.02
N GLU A 785 23.13 -33.96 -7.23
CA GLU A 785 24.40 -33.37 -7.68
C GLU A 785 24.39 -33.23 -9.19
N VAL A 786 24.53 -32.01 -9.71
CA VAL A 786 24.48 -31.66 -11.12
C VAL A 786 25.88 -31.29 -11.59
N GLU A 787 26.45 -32.09 -12.48
CA GLU A 787 27.69 -31.74 -13.18
C GLU A 787 27.40 -30.77 -14.31
N VAL A 788 27.98 -29.58 -14.27
CA VAL A 788 27.85 -28.54 -15.29
C VAL A 788 29.16 -28.43 -16.04
N PRO A 789 29.20 -28.76 -17.34
CA PRO A 789 30.37 -28.53 -18.17
C PRO A 789 30.65 -27.04 -18.33
N VAL A 790 31.88 -26.59 -18.06
CA VAL A 790 32.33 -25.22 -18.23
C VAL A 790 33.68 -25.19 -18.89
N LYS A 791 33.77 -24.51 -20.03
CA LYS A 791 35.01 -24.42 -20.83
C LYS A 791 35.73 -23.08 -20.64
N GLU A 792 34.98 -22.09 -20.21
CA GLU A 792 35.39 -20.70 -19.98
C GLU A 792 34.64 -20.18 -18.72
N ASP A 793 35.01 -19.02 -18.25
CA ASP A 793 34.34 -18.39 -17.11
C ASP A 793 32.84 -18.27 -17.38
N ALA A 794 32.06 -18.58 -16.37
CA ALA A 794 30.61 -18.62 -16.48
C ALA A 794 29.91 -18.17 -15.19
N HIS A 795 28.68 -17.74 -15.32
CA HIS A 795 27.78 -17.65 -14.19
C HIS A 795 26.65 -18.70 -14.31
N LEU A 796 26.37 -19.36 -13.20
CA LEU A 796 25.39 -20.44 -13.13
C LEU A 796 24.19 -20.00 -12.27
N ILE A 797 22.98 -20.24 -12.77
CA ILE A 797 21.72 -20.00 -12.07
C ILE A 797 20.87 -21.26 -12.19
N VAL A 798 20.42 -21.81 -11.07
CA VAL A 798 19.45 -22.91 -11.03
C VAL A 798 18.06 -22.32 -10.89
N VAL A 799 17.12 -22.79 -11.67
CA VAL A 799 15.70 -22.44 -11.65
C VAL A 799 14.91 -23.69 -11.35
N ALA A 800 14.08 -23.67 -10.32
CA ALA A 800 13.12 -24.73 -10.01
C ALA A 800 11.70 -24.18 -10.21
N CYS A 801 10.83 -24.86 -10.94
CA CYS A 801 9.47 -24.39 -11.18
C CYS A 801 8.44 -25.52 -11.29
N GLY A 802 7.18 -25.18 -11.01
CA GLY A 802 6.01 -26.02 -11.19
C GLY A 802 5.18 -25.54 -12.37
N GLU A 803 5.60 -25.91 -13.61
CA GLU A 803 4.93 -25.46 -14.85
C GLU A 803 3.45 -25.91 -14.92
N SER A 804 3.09 -27.01 -14.25
CA SER A 804 1.73 -27.54 -14.17
C SER A 804 1.02 -27.26 -12.84
N HIS A 805 1.63 -26.46 -11.95
CA HIS A 805 1.13 -26.14 -10.62
C HIS A 805 0.90 -24.63 -10.46
N THR A 806 0.02 -24.25 -9.56
CA THR A 806 -0.21 -22.84 -9.20
C THR A 806 -0.33 -22.69 -7.70
N LEU A 807 -0.33 -21.47 -7.21
CA LEU A 807 -0.49 -21.16 -5.80
C LEU A 807 -1.98 -21.12 -5.35
N ALA A 808 -2.89 -21.69 -6.15
CA ALA A 808 -4.35 -21.55 -5.95
C ALA A 808 -4.83 -21.97 -4.56
N LEU A 809 -4.28 -23.02 -3.95
CA LEU A 809 -4.71 -23.46 -2.62
C LEU A 809 -4.41 -22.40 -1.54
N GLY A 810 -3.22 -21.80 -1.60
CA GLY A 810 -2.82 -20.80 -0.61
C GLY A 810 -3.45 -19.43 -0.81
N TYR A 811 -3.90 -19.12 -2.06
CA TYR A 811 -4.36 -17.75 -2.40
C TYR A 811 -5.82 -17.67 -2.87
N GLY A 812 -6.52 -18.80 -3.03
CA GLY A 812 -7.97 -18.87 -3.27
C GLY A 812 -8.42 -18.10 -4.49
N SER A 813 -9.23 -17.06 -4.30
CA SER A 813 -9.75 -16.20 -5.36
C SER A 813 -8.85 -14.99 -5.68
N SER A 814 -7.75 -14.82 -4.97
CA SER A 814 -6.79 -13.73 -5.20
C SER A 814 -6.03 -13.91 -6.53
N PRO A 815 -5.63 -12.83 -7.21
CA PRO A 815 -4.78 -12.90 -8.40
C PRO A 815 -3.49 -13.71 -8.23
N GLN A 816 -2.90 -13.73 -7.04
CA GLN A 816 -1.72 -14.56 -6.73
C GLN A 816 -1.98 -16.06 -6.89
N ALA A 817 -3.24 -16.50 -6.86
CA ALA A 817 -3.63 -17.90 -7.05
C ALA A 817 -3.16 -18.48 -8.41
N SER A 818 -3.04 -17.65 -9.43
CA SER A 818 -2.60 -18.04 -10.77
C SER A 818 -1.08 -18.10 -10.95
N ILE A 819 -0.31 -17.59 -9.99
CA ILE A 819 1.16 -17.59 -10.05
C ILE A 819 1.68 -19.03 -9.95
N HIS A 820 2.67 -19.36 -10.79
CA HIS A 820 3.33 -20.65 -10.76
C HIS A 820 4.40 -20.68 -9.66
N PRO A 821 4.54 -21.78 -8.90
CA PRO A 821 5.66 -21.97 -8.00
C PRO A 821 6.97 -21.90 -8.76
N LEU A 822 7.86 -20.99 -8.36
CA LEU A 822 9.16 -20.85 -8.99
C LEU A 822 10.19 -20.34 -7.98
N ALA A 823 11.42 -20.80 -8.10
CA ALA A 823 12.56 -20.25 -7.37
C ALA A 823 13.80 -20.21 -8.27
N TYR A 824 14.60 -19.17 -8.09
CA TYR A 824 15.94 -19.07 -8.65
C TYR A 824 16.85 -18.29 -7.67
N HIS A 825 18.12 -18.16 -8.01
CA HIS A 825 19.08 -17.50 -7.14
C HIS A 825 19.98 -16.54 -7.93
N ASN A 826 20.65 -15.65 -7.22
CA ASN A 826 21.77 -14.88 -7.77
C ASN A 826 22.93 -15.81 -8.16
N PRO A 827 23.76 -15.46 -9.17
CA PRO A 827 24.69 -16.39 -9.76
C PRO A 827 25.72 -17.03 -8.79
N VAL A 828 26.09 -18.27 -9.06
CA VAL A 828 27.38 -18.83 -8.68
C VAL A 828 28.34 -18.54 -9.83
N TYR A 829 29.43 -17.83 -9.55
CA TYR A 829 30.42 -17.47 -10.54
C TYR A 829 31.51 -18.54 -10.65
N ILE A 830 31.95 -18.82 -11.87
CA ILE A 830 32.96 -19.81 -12.17
C ILE A 830 34.18 -19.10 -12.75
N ASP A 831 35.32 -19.32 -12.09
CA ASP A 831 36.64 -18.87 -12.52
C ASP A 831 37.42 -20.11 -12.97
N THR A 832 37.70 -20.23 -14.26
CA THR A 832 38.32 -21.43 -14.86
C THR A 832 39.84 -21.39 -14.82
N ASP A 833 40.44 -20.23 -14.83
CA ASP A 833 41.91 -20.04 -14.94
C ASP A 833 42.55 -19.40 -13.67
N GLY A 834 41.74 -18.92 -12.75
CA GLY A 834 42.19 -18.37 -11.47
C GLY A 834 42.50 -16.88 -11.47
N ASN A 835 42.04 -16.17 -12.51
CA ASN A 835 42.23 -14.75 -12.64
C ASN A 835 41.03 -13.90 -12.16
N GLY A 836 39.99 -14.56 -11.67
CA GLY A 836 38.67 -14.00 -11.27
C GLY A 836 37.69 -14.10 -12.43
N PHE A 837 36.40 -14.19 -12.07
CA PHE A 837 35.32 -14.30 -13.06
C PHE A 837 35.38 -13.19 -14.12
N GLN A 838 35.42 -13.58 -15.39
CA GLN A 838 35.35 -12.70 -16.54
C GLN A 838 34.05 -12.88 -17.29
N PRO A 839 33.27 -11.82 -17.53
CA PRO A 839 32.01 -11.92 -18.28
C PRO A 839 32.28 -12.22 -19.76
N ASN A 840 31.42 -13.06 -20.37
CA ASN A 840 31.63 -13.53 -21.74
C ASN A 840 31.09 -12.58 -22.83
N GLY A 841 30.34 -11.52 -22.44
CA GLY A 841 29.77 -10.54 -23.36
C GLY A 841 28.57 -11.06 -24.18
N ASP A 842 28.04 -12.24 -23.91
CA ASP A 842 26.89 -12.81 -24.64
C ASP A 842 25.62 -11.96 -24.45
N LEU A 843 25.04 -11.51 -25.55
CA LEU A 843 23.82 -10.69 -25.59
C LEU A 843 22.53 -11.52 -25.72
N LEU A 844 22.60 -12.84 -25.57
CA LEU A 844 21.45 -13.75 -25.61
C LEU A 844 20.62 -13.63 -26.92
N ASP A 845 21.32 -13.51 -28.06
CA ASP A 845 20.75 -13.32 -29.40
C ASP A 845 19.92 -12.03 -29.60
N PHE A 846 20.06 -11.06 -28.67
CA PHE A 846 19.38 -9.77 -28.81
C PHE A 846 20.39 -8.62 -28.62
N PRO A 847 20.76 -7.89 -29.69
CA PRO A 847 21.75 -6.84 -29.61
C PRO A 847 21.25 -5.64 -28.79
N ILE A 848 22.11 -5.06 -27.98
CA ILE A 848 21.84 -3.83 -27.26
C ILE A 848 22.26 -2.66 -28.15
N THR A 849 21.32 -2.13 -28.92
CA THR A 849 21.57 -1.01 -29.84
C THR A 849 21.51 0.36 -29.18
N GLY A 850 20.92 0.45 -27.99
CA GLY A 850 20.61 1.70 -27.33
C GLY A 850 19.42 2.44 -27.89
N GLU A 851 18.73 1.86 -28.87
CA GLU A 851 17.53 2.44 -29.50
C GLU A 851 16.26 1.71 -28.99
N LYS A 852 15.17 2.45 -28.85
CA LYS A 852 13.87 1.88 -28.45
C LYS A 852 13.31 1.02 -29.57
N VAL A 853 12.88 -0.18 -29.22
CA VAL A 853 12.21 -1.11 -30.14
C VAL A 853 10.74 -0.74 -30.30
N GLY A 854 10.28 -0.58 -31.52
CA GLY A 854 8.87 -0.31 -31.82
C GLY A 854 8.02 -1.60 -31.71
N VAL A 855 6.69 -1.44 -31.54
CA VAL A 855 5.77 -2.58 -31.34
C VAL A 855 5.83 -3.56 -32.53
N GLU A 856 5.83 -3.08 -33.77
CA GLU A 856 5.88 -3.95 -34.96
C GLU A 856 7.21 -4.69 -35.11
N GLU A 857 8.31 -4.05 -34.76
CA GLU A 857 9.63 -4.68 -34.75
C GLU A 857 9.70 -5.77 -33.68
N ALA A 858 9.17 -5.47 -32.50
CA ALA A 858 9.07 -6.42 -31.40
C ALA A 858 8.26 -7.66 -31.78
N LYS A 859 7.10 -7.48 -32.44
CA LYS A 859 6.28 -8.59 -32.94
C LYS A 859 7.05 -9.47 -33.93
N LYS A 860 7.69 -8.87 -34.92
CA LYS A 860 8.51 -9.59 -35.92
C LYS A 860 9.62 -10.40 -35.24
N PHE A 861 10.29 -9.83 -34.27
CA PHE A 861 11.34 -10.52 -33.51
C PHE A 861 10.77 -11.74 -32.78
N LEU A 862 9.67 -11.59 -32.04
CA LEU A 862 9.02 -12.67 -31.30
C LEU A 862 8.54 -13.80 -32.23
N GLU A 863 7.98 -13.48 -33.40
CA GLU A 863 7.59 -14.46 -34.42
C GLU A 863 8.79 -15.24 -35.00
N SER A 864 9.91 -14.52 -35.23
CA SER A 864 11.13 -15.18 -35.74
C SER A 864 11.69 -16.19 -34.75
N ARG A 865 11.59 -15.96 -33.48
CA ARG A 865 12.00 -16.88 -32.40
C ARG A 865 11.08 -18.11 -32.29
N LYS A 866 9.77 -17.94 -32.45
CA LYS A 866 8.82 -19.06 -32.43
C LYS A 866 9.09 -20.05 -33.54
N ARG A 867 9.64 -19.60 -34.68
CA ARG A 867 10.00 -20.48 -35.80
C ARG A 867 11.33 -21.22 -35.63
N LYS A 868 12.17 -20.78 -34.68
CA LYS A 868 13.49 -21.40 -34.39
C LYS A 868 13.45 -22.37 -33.20
N ARG A 869 12.38 -22.37 -32.41
CA ARG A 869 12.05 -23.35 -31.37
C ARG A 869 11.14 -24.44 -31.94
#